data_8a6703b534c5df3f8a6ebdba47b2a39d
#
_entry.id   8a6703b534c5df3f8a6ebdba47b2a39d
#
_cell.length_a   1.000
_cell.length_b   1.000
_cell.length_c   1.000
_cell.angle_alpha   90.00
_cell.angle_beta   90.00
_cell.angle_gamma   90.00
#
_symmetry.space_group_name_H-M   'P 1'
#
loop_
_entity.id
_entity.type
_entity.pdbx_description
1 polymer ?
#
loop_
_entity_poly.entity_id
_entity_poly.type
_entity_poly.pdbx_seq_one_letter_code
_entity_poly.pdbx_strand_id
1 'polypeptide(L)'
;MALVWELTKPELDGRYQVTVYQEGWRLGGKGASGRGPSGRIEEHGLHIWLGFYDNSFRMMRECHAELEAAGLGDVYGDWREAWTPENDVALCSPAEDGGFEKWTAHMPPRPGLPGDPLPADAVFSLPYYIARGFELFRSLVHDTRVDGESTLAGFERPAEGDVAARIAYLAKLGTFAGTAAIAEALGILAALIRSVSPAGAESVLEAAEGTLEQLRRWIEDRWIADDPNRFLWEIADLALASTVGLIRYQVMSHPRGLESIDDYECREWMRINGASERALQSPFIRGLYDLAMGYENGDPDKPCISAGQGLRGTMRTFFGYRGAFMWRMRAGMGDVVFAPLYQALKDRGVRFEFFHRLTNMGLGEGKDHIASLTFDVQAKIKGDVEYDPFVKIQGKPCWPSQPDLDQLTNGEKIAHENWDLESHWDRRKATERTLEVSKDFDFVALAIGLGAVPYVSRELVESDERWASMCANVKTVASQAFQLWLDEDIDQLGWEGPAYITGASAKPFDTWCDMAHVVPEENWRKPPATSVYFCAVLPDPDEPPSDDDRDYPARRAEEVRSLAENYLAGPMREVWPGAFTETGDFRWSILKAPDDGTFDQKLSGQARFATQYWRANVNPSDRYVIHKQGTHHFRISPLDVDYDNLTIAGDWTDSGFHSGCVEGAVMSGLLAAHALSGSPKLEDIMAYDHP
;
A
#
# COMPACT_ATOMS: atom_id res chain seq x y z
N MET A 1 9.70 -9.48 -8.99
CA MET A 1 10.87 -8.63 -9.37
C MET A 1 11.97 -8.67 -8.31
N ALA A 2 11.69 -8.45 -7.01
CA ALA A 2 12.73 -8.48 -5.96
C ALA A 2 13.48 -9.83 -5.88
N LEU A 3 12.78 -10.95 -5.96
CA LEU A 3 13.40 -12.27 -6.08
C LEU A 3 14.38 -12.33 -7.27
N VAL A 4 13.92 -11.92 -8.45
CA VAL A 4 14.73 -11.96 -9.67
C VAL A 4 15.93 -11.02 -9.57
N TRP A 5 15.73 -9.83 -8.95
CA TRP A 5 16.79 -8.87 -8.67
C TRP A 5 17.93 -9.51 -7.85
N GLU A 6 17.60 -10.23 -6.78
CA GLU A 6 18.58 -10.86 -5.92
C GLU A 6 19.27 -12.06 -6.61
N LEU A 7 18.50 -12.94 -7.28
CA LEU A 7 19.07 -14.14 -7.95
C LEU A 7 20.01 -13.80 -9.11
N THR A 8 19.92 -12.60 -9.65
CA THR A 8 20.75 -12.14 -10.81
C THR A 8 21.87 -11.19 -10.39
N LYS A 9 22.09 -10.98 -9.08
CA LYS A 9 23.20 -10.17 -8.59
C LYS A 9 24.56 -10.80 -8.98
N PRO A 10 25.60 -9.96 -9.28
CA PRO A 10 26.93 -10.45 -9.68
C PRO A 10 27.56 -11.43 -8.69
N GLU A 11 27.24 -11.29 -7.39
CA GLU A 11 27.77 -12.16 -6.31
C GLU A 11 27.33 -13.62 -6.45
N LEU A 12 26.24 -13.88 -7.16
CA LEU A 12 25.77 -15.25 -7.46
C LEU A 12 26.38 -15.83 -8.75
N ASP A 13 27.28 -15.09 -9.43
CA ASP A 13 28.14 -15.56 -10.53
C ASP A 13 27.36 -16.27 -11.67
N GLY A 14 26.20 -15.73 -12.03
CA GLY A 14 25.35 -16.28 -13.12
C GLY A 14 24.79 -17.69 -12.84
N ARG A 15 24.76 -18.11 -11.57
CA ARG A 15 24.29 -19.44 -11.15
C ARG A 15 22.84 -19.71 -11.56
N TYR A 16 22.01 -18.67 -11.66
CA TYR A 16 20.59 -18.76 -11.96
C TYR A 16 20.29 -18.16 -13.35
N GLN A 17 19.62 -18.95 -14.19
CA GLN A 17 18.99 -18.47 -15.41
C GLN A 17 17.49 -18.26 -15.13
N VAL A 18 17.03 -17.03 -15.23
CA VAL A 18 15.66 -16.68 -14.86
C VAL A 18 14.84 -16.36 -16.10
N THR A 19 13.65 -16.96 -16.21
CA THR A 19 12.62 -16.61 -17.16
C THR A 19 11.37 -16.18 -16.41
N VAL A 20 10.89 -14.96 -16.69
CA VAL A 20 9.65 -14.41 -16.11
C VAL A 20 8.53 -14.60 -17.11
N TYR A 21 7.49 -15.37 -16.75
CA TYR A 21 6.28 -15.53 -17.55
C TYR A 21 5.23 -14.55 -17.04
N GLN A 22 4.67 -13.76 -17.94
CA GLN A 22 3.73 -12.69 -17.61
C GLN A 22 2.45 -12.81 -18.44
N GLU A 23 1.30 -12.78 -17.77
CA GLU A 23 0.00 -12.57 -18.40
C GLU A 23 -0.07 -11.13 -18.97
N GLY A 24 -0.59 -10.97 -20.18
CA GLY A 24 -0.64 -9.65 -20.84
C GLY A 24 0.75 -9.15 -21.25
N TRP A 25 0.92 -7.86 -21.28
CA TRP A 25 2.07 -7.18 -21.91
C TRP A 25 2.89 -6.30 -20.98
N ARG A 26 2.52 -6.14 -19.71
CA ARG A 26 3.19 -5.23 -18.77
C ARG A 26 3.46 -5.88 -17.43
N LEU A 27 4.50 -5.42 -16.78
CA LEU A 27 4.90 -5.87 -15.44
C LEU A 27 4.25 -5.02 -14.36
N GLY A 28 4.20 -5.56 -13.14
CA GLY A 28 3.82 -4.81 -11.94
C GLY A 28 2.65 -5.39 -11.17
N GLY A 29 1.79 -6.19 -11.78
CA GLY A 29 0.59 -6.71 -11.12
C GLY A 29 -0.27 -5.58 -10.56
N LYS A 30 -0.58 -5.59 -9.27
CA LYS A 30 -1.36 -4.54 -8.58
C LYS A 30 -0.69 -3.16 -8.60
N GLY A 31 0.62 -3.09 -8.79
CA GLY A 31 1.37 -1.83 -8.94
C GLY A 31 1.57 -1.37 -10.39
N ALA A 32 1.00 -2.09 -11.37
CA ALA A 32 1.15 -1.71 -12.76
C ALA A 32 0.45 -0.37 -13.06
N SER A 33 1.05 0.41 -13.94
CA SER A 33 0.43 1.58 -14.57
C SER A 33 0.62 1.53 -16.07
N GLY A 34 -0.07 2.38 -16.81
CA GLY A 34 0.05 2.44 -18.25
C GLY A 34 -0.04 3.85 -18.80
N ARG A 35 0.36 4.02 -20.05
CA ARG A 35 0.23 5.27 -20.79
C ARG A 35 -0.96 5.17 -21.75
N GLY A 36 -1.99 5.97 -21.45
CA GLY A 36 -3.19 6.10 -22.23
C GLY A 36 -3.15 7.21 -23.28
N PRO A 37 -4.32 7.65 -23.79
CA PRO A 37 -4.43 8.76 -24.73
C PRO A 37 -3.73 10.03 -24.25
N SER A 38 -3.09 10.79 -25.17
CA SER A 38 -2.22 11.92 -24.86
C SER A 38 -1.05 11.56 -23.92
N GLY A 39 -0.65 10.30 -23.87
CA GLY A 39 0.43 9.82 -23.00
C GLY A 39 0.13 9.95 -21.50
N ARG A 40 -1.13 10.14 -21.14
CA ARG A 40 -1.55 10.30 -19.74
C ARG A 40 -1.24 9.06 -18.92
N ILE A 41 -0.94 9.26 -17.64
CA ILE A 41 -0.61 8.20 -16.71
C ILE A 41 -1.90 7.61 -16.15
N GLU A 42 -2.17 6.33 -16.44
CA GLU A 42 -3.35 5.60 -15.98
C GLU A 42 -2.95 4.58 -14.92
N GLU A 43 -3.39 4.80 -13.68
CA GLU A 43 -3.08 4.00 -12.51
C GLU A 43 -4.28 3.15 -12.09
N HIS A 44 -4.03 1.95 -11.56
CA HIS A 44 -5.08 1.07 -11.05
C HIS A 44 -5.66 1.52 -9.71
N GLY A 45 -4.97 2.41 -9.03
CA GLY A 45 -5.29 2.95 -7.71
C GLY A 45 -4.19 3.89 -7.25
N LEU A 46 -4.20 4.28 -5.98
CA LEU A 46 -3.15 5.09 -5.40
C LEU A 46 -1.90 4.26 -5.17
N HIS A 47 -0.82 4.62 -5.84
CA HIS A 47 0.49 4.03 -5.64
C HIS A 47 1.35 4.99 -4.80
N ILE A 48 1.45 4.69 -3.51
CA ILE A 48 2.15 5.51 -2.52
C ILE A 48 3.41 4.80 -2.08
N TRP A 49 4.51 5.54 -1.96
CA TRP A 49 5.72 5.07 -1.31
C TRP A 49 5.86 5.71 0.06
N LEU A 50 5.97 4.89 1.09
CA LEU A 50 6.11 5.33 2.46
C LEU A 50 7.58 5.31 2.90
N GLY A 51 7.96 6.23 3.77
CA GLY A 51 9.35 6.38 4.17
C GLY A 51 9.94 5.20 4.97
N PHE A 52 9.11 4.20 5.32
CA PHE A 52 9.56 2.95 5.91
C PHE A 52 9.75 1.79 4.91
N TYR A 53 9.59 2.02 3.60
CA TYR A 53 9.79 1.01 2.54
C TYR A 53 11.28 0.81 2.27
N ASP A 54 12.02 0.42 3.29
CA ASP A 54 13.49 0.38 3.27
C ASP A 54 14.06 -0.62 2.24
N ASN A 55 13.49 -1.81 2.15
CA ASN A 55 13.94 -2.81 1.18
C ASN A 55 13.60 -2.41 -0.25
N SER A 56 12.41 -1.83 -0.46
CA SER A 56 11.98 -1.34 -1.76
C SER A 56 12.84 -0.19 -2.26
N PHE A 57 13.12 0.79 -1.41
CA PHE A 57 14.02 1.89 -1.74
C PHE A 57 15.46 1.43 -1.98
N ARG A 58 15.97 0.49 -1.17
CA ARG A 58 17.31 -0.06 -1.39
C ARG A 58 17.42 -0.70 -2.78
N MET A 59 16.47 -1.56 -3.14
CA MET A 59 16.43 -2.19 -4.46
C MET A 59 16.38 -1.15 -5.59
N MET A 60 15.53 -0.12 -5.48
CA MET A 60 15.43 0.90 -6.52
C MET A 60 16.67 1.80 -6.60
N ARG A 61 17.28 2.13 -5.47
CA ARG A 61 18.56 2.88 -5.45
C ARG A 61 19.68 2.10 -6.12
N GLU A 62 19.77 0.80 -5.87
CA GLU A 62 20.72 -0.10 -6.55
C GLU A 62 20.42 -0.17 -8.07
N CYS A 63 19.14 -0.28 -8.44
CA CYS A 63 18.70 -0.34 -9.83
C CYS A 63 19.09 0.94 -10.61
N HIS A 64 18.78 2.11 -10.09
CA HIS A 64 19.12 3.38 -10.73
C HIS A 64 20.65 3.56 -10.84
N ALA A 65 21.42 3.19 -9.81
CA ALA A 65 22.87 3.25 -9.86
C ALA A 65 23.48 2.32 -10.93
N GLU A 66 22.90 1.13 -11.11
CA GLU A 66 23.32 0.19 -12.17
C GLU A 66 23.00 0.73 -13.57
N LEU A 67 21.81 1.29 -13.77
CA LEU A 67 21.43 1.91 -15.05
C LEU A 67 22.30 3.14 -15.38
N GLU A 68 22.64 3.95 -14.38
CA GLU A 68 23.59 5.05 -14.57
C GLU A 68 24.96 4.53 -15.01
N ALA A 69 25.48 3.48 -14.35
CA ALA A 69 26.75 2.85 -14.72
C ALA A 69 26.72 2.22 -16.13
N ALA A 70 25.55 1.77 -16.58
CA ALA A 70 25.31 1.26 -17.94
C ALA A 70 25.16 2.38 -19.00
N GLY A 71 25.21 3.65 -18.60
CA GLY A 71 25.06 4.80 -19.50
C GLY A 71 23.59 5.15 -19.82
N LEU A 72 22.65 4.70 -19.03
CA LEU A 72 21.21 4.95 -19.17
C LEU A 72 20.68 6.00 -18.16
N GLY A 73 21.58 6.70 -17.46
CA GLY A 73 21.22 7.75 -16.50
C GLY A 73 20.38 8.88 -17.11
N ASP A 74 20.66 9.29 -18.35
CA ASP A 74 19.86 10.31 -19.05
C ASP A 74 18.41 9.85 -19.33
N VAL A 75 18.16 8.54 -19.37
CA VAL A 75 16.84 7.97 -19.65
C VAL A 75 16.02 7.80 -18.37
N TYR A 76 16.62 7.20 -17.33
CA TYR A 76 15.92 6.81 -16.10
C TYR A 76 16.12 7.80 -14.93
N GLY A 77 17.18 8.62 -14.98
CA GLY A 77 17.50 9.57 -13.92
C GLY A 77 18.09 8.94 -12.66
N ASP A 78 18.46 9.79 -11.71
CA ASP A 78 18.81 9.36 -10.34
C ASP A 78 17.51 9.03 -9.56
N TRP A 79 17.59 8.12 -8.60
CA TRP A 79 16.44 7.76 -7.79
C TRP A 79 15.83 8.98 -7.03
N ARG A 80 16.63 9.99 -6.68
CA ARG A 80 16.15 11.24 -6.03
C ARG A 80 15.34 12.12 -6.97
N GLU A 81 15.51 11.95 -8.28
CA GLU A 81 14.66 12.60 -9.28
C GLU A 81 13.35 11.83 -9.47
N ALA A 82 13.38 10.50 -9.28
CA ALA A 82 12.21 9.65 -9.38
C ALA A 82 11.26 9.76 -8.18
N TRP A 83 11.79 10.08 -6.98
CA TRP A 83 11.01 10.27 -5.76
C TRP A 83 11.34 11.58 -5.07
N THR A 84 10.30 12.35 -4.71
CA THR A 84 10.40 13.58 -3.92
C THR A 84 9.73 13.41 -2.56
N PRO A 85 10.34 13.95 -1.48
CA PRO A 85 9.79 13.81 -0.13
C PRO A 85 8.47 14.56 0.03
N GLU A 86 7.54 13.97 0.78
CA GLU A 86 6.24 14.53 1.16
C GLU A 86 5.94 14.24 2.63
N ASN A 87 5.56 15.28 3.38
CA ASN A 87 5.30 15.16 4.81
C ASN A 87 3.90 15.60 5.22
N ASP A 88 3.13 16.16 4.30
CA ASP A 88 1.82 16.68 4.60
C ASP A 88 0.74 15.63 4.33
N VAL A 89 -0.15 15.44 5.29
CA VAL A 89 -1.30 14.55 5.19
C VAL A 89 -2.58 15.32 5.51
N ALA A 90 -3.66 14.98 4.83
CA ALA A 90 -4.99 15.49 5.15
C ALA A 90 -5.95 14.34 5.43
N LEU A 91 -6.84 14.54 6.40
CA LEU A 91 -7.99 13.69 6.64
C LEU A 91 -9.24 14.57 6.48
N CYS A 92 -10.20 14.05 5.75
CA CYS A 92 -11.44 14.75 5.46
C CYS A 92 -12.60 13.89 5.92
N SER A 93 -13.49 14.44 6.71
CA SER A 93 -14.58 13.69 7.33
C SER A 93 -15.91 14.42 7.12
N PRO A 94 -16.98 13.70 6.79
CA PRO A 94 -18.31 14.28 6.88
C PRO A 94 -18.57 14.81 8.29
N ALA A 95 -19.04 16.06 8.39
CA ALA A 95 -19.41 16.68 9.65
C ALA A 95 -20.88 16.38 10.01
N GLU A 96 -21.24 16.48 11.29
CA GLU A 96 -22.59 16.21 11.76
C GLU A 96 -23.65 17.19 11.17
N ASP A 97 -23.23 18.40 10.81
CA ASP A 97 -24.08 19.43 10.19
C ASP A 97 -24.28 19.25 8.66
N GLY A 98 -23.69 18.20 8.07
CA GLY A 98 -23.72 17.88 6.65
C GLY A 98 -22.62 18.53 5.84
N GLY A 99 -21.68 19.27 6.47
CA GLY A 99 -20.46 19.78 5.86
C GLY A 99 -19.31 18.77 5.92
N PHE A 100 -18.09 19.27 5.68
CA PHE A 100 -16.84 18.51 5.80
C PHE A 100 -15.90 19.15 6.80
N GLU A 101 -15.33 18.31 7.65
CA GLU A 101 -14.23 18.68 8.53
C GLU A 101 -12.91 18.23 7.93
N LYS A 102 -11.96 19.14 7.93
CA LYS A 102 -10.61 18.87 7.43
C LYS A 102 -9.60 18.98 8.56
N TRP A 103 -8.76 17.95 8.70
CA TRP A 103 -7.60 17.98 9.56
C TRP A 103 -6.35 17.76 8.72
N THR A 104 -5.34 18.59 8.92
CA THR A 104 -4.04 18.50 8.26
C THR A 104 -2.94 18.33 9.29
N ALA A 105 -1.97 17.49 8.98
CA ALA A 105 -0.80 17.31 9.81
C ALA A 105 0.46 17.34 8.98
N HIS A 106 1.48 18.02 9.49
CA HIS A 106 2.83 17.96 8.96
C HIS A 106 3.62 16.92 9.76
N MET A 107 4.02 15.84 9.11
CA MET A 107 4.83 14.80 9.74
C MET A 107 6.29 15.25 9.80
N PRO A 108 6.93 15.27 11.00
CA PRO A 108 8.28 15.79 11.10
C PRO A 108 9.29 14.94 10.31
N PRO A 109 10.14 15.53 9.46
CA PRO A 109 11.17 14.78 8.76
C PRO A 109 12.12 14.10 9.76
N ARG A 110 12.60 12.90 9.43
CA ARG A 110 13.45 12.09 10.31
C ARG A 110 14.85 11.88 9.72
N PRO A 111 15.87 11.63 10.57
CA PRO A 111 17.22 11.35 10.10
C PRO A 111 17.30 10.12 9.18
N GLY A 112 18.25 10.15 8.23
CA GLY A 112 18.49 9.11 7.26
C GLY A 112 17.55 9.19 6.06
N LEU A 113 17.76 8.29 5.12
CA LEU A 113 16.92 8.11 3.93
C LEU A 113 16.39 6.67 3.89
N PRO A 114 15.21 6.40 3.32
CA PRO A 114 14.74 5.04 3.16
C PRO A 114 15.74 4.24 2.30
N GLY A 115 16.00 3.02 2.71
CA GLY A 115 17.02 2.16 2.09
C GLY A 115 18.46 2.38 2.60
N ASP A 116 18.73 3.34 3.48
CA ASP A 116 20.03 3.41 4.15
C ASP A 116 20.20 2.19 5.09
N PRO A 117 21.44 1.69 5.29
CA PRO A 117 21.70 0.67 6.27
C PRO A 117 21.17 1.08 7.65
N LEU A 118 20.63 0.11 8.40
CA LEU A 118 20.26 0.36 9.79
C LEU A 118 21.52 0.52 10.63
N PRO A 119 21.52 1.42 11.64
CA PRO A 119 22.63 1.50 12.61
C PRO A 119 22.85 0.12 13.27
N ALA A 120 24.10 -0.28 13.45
CA ALA A 120 24.44 -1.59 14.01
C ALA A 120 23.93 -1.80 15.45
N ASP A 121 23.64 -0.73 16.17
CA ASP A 121 23.08 -0.68 17.52
C ASP A 121 21.57 -0.42 17.54
N ALA A 122 20.92 -0.37 16.38
CA ALA A 122 19.48 -0.14 16.29
C ALA A 122 18.73 -1.36 16.83
N VAL A 123 17.98 -1.15 17.90
CA VAL A 123 17.10 -2.15 18.49
C VAL A 123 15.66 -1.74 18.21
N PHE A 124 15.01 -2.46 17.29
CA PHE A 124 13.60 -2.25 16.97
C PHE A 124 12.76 -3.24 17.79
N SER A 125 12.12 -2.74 18.83
CA SER A 125 11.27 -3.50 19.73
C SER A 125 9.93 -2.78 19.92
N LEU A 126 8.91 -3.46 20.41
CA LEU A 126 7.63 -2.81 20.73
C LEU A 126 7.81 -1.60 21.65
N PRO A 127 8.59 -1.67 22.76
CA PRO A 127 8.86 -0.49 23.57
C PRO A 127 9.53 0.66 22.78
N TYR A 128 10.43 0.36 21.85
CA TYR A 128 11.03 1.38 20.99
C TYR A 128 9.97 2.11 20.15
N TYR A 129 9.07 1.37 19.51
CA TYR A 129 7.98 1.96 18.71
C TYR A 129 7.01 2.75 19.58
N ILE A 130 6.67 2.28 20.78
CA ILE A 130 5.85 3.02 21.75
C ILE A 130 6.51 4.35 22.12
N ALA A 131 7.81 4.34 22.45
CA ALA A 131 8.55 5.55 22.75
C ALA A 131 8.55 6.55 21.57
N ARG A 132 8.72 6.04 20.34
CA ARG A 132 8.65 6.87 19.14
C ARG A 132 7.27 7.46 18.91
N GLY A 133 6.20 6.69 19.22
CA GLY A 133 4.82 7.17 19.16
C GLY A 133 4.56 8.32 20.14
N PHE A 134 5.03 8.19 21.35
CA PHE A 134 4.92 9.26 22.37
C PHE A 134 5.69 10.54 21.96
N GLU A 135 6.82 10.40 21.30
CA GLU A 135 7.59 11.55 20.78
C GLU A 135 6.88 12.24 19.62
N LEU A 136 6.36 11.45 18.67
CA LEU A 136 5.62 12.02 17.57
C LEU A 136 4.40 12.79 18.08
N PHE A 137 3.61 12.17 18.97
CA PHE A 137 2.46 12.85 19.57
C PHE A 137 2.87 14.16 20.28
N ARG A 138 3.97 14.12 21.05
CA ARG A 138 4.51 15.32 21.69
C ARG A 138 4.88 16.41 20.70
N SER A 139 5.49 16.08 19.56
CA SER A 139 5.83 17.04 18.52
C SER A 139 4.59 17.66 17.89
N LEU A 140 3.58 16.86 17.56
CA LEU A 140 2.31 17.32 17.00
C LEU A 140 1.57 18.26 17.96
N VAL A 141 1.57 17.97 19.26
CA VAL A 141 0.99 18.87 20.29
C VAL A 141 1.79 20.18 20.43
N HIS A 142 3.11 20.14 20.25
CA HIS A 142 3.93 21.34 20.37
C HIS A 142 3.78 22.28 19.17
N ASP A 143 3.56 21.72 17.97
CA ASP A 143 3.37 22.49 16.74
C ASP A 143 1.96 23.11 16.64
N THR A 144 0.97 22.51 17.28
CA THR A 144 -0.32 23.16 17.53
C THR A 144 -0.14 24.16 18.66
N ARG A 145 0.03 25.44 18.36
CA ARG A 145 0.11 26.50 19.33
C ARG A 145 -1.14 26.48 20.22
N VAL A 146 -1.05 25.73 21.30
CA VAL A 146 -2.02 25.82 22.38
C VAL A 146 -1.70 27.08 23.16
N ASP A 147 -2.34 28.19 22.82
CA ASP A 147 -2.32 29.43 23.61
C ASP A 147 -2.92 29.14 25.00
N GLY A 148 -2.08 28.83 25.92
CA GLY A 148 -2.44 28.65 27.32
C GLY A 148 -1.17 28.40 28.11
N GLU A 149 -0.75 29.38 28.90
CA GLU A 149 0.29 29.22 29.91
C GLU A 149 0.01 28.02 30.80
N SER A 150 0.59 26.88 30.48
CA SER A 150 0.59 25.76 31.39
C SER A 150 1.67 25.97 32.43
N THR A 151 1.29 26.45 33.56
CA THR A 151 2.14 26.52 34.75
C THR A 151 2.36 25.12 35.33
N LEU A 152 3.34 24.40 34.76
CA LEU A 152 4.09 23.37 35.50
C LEU A 152 5.10 24.06 36.47
N ALA A 153 4.93 25.35 36.71
CA ALA A 153 5.69 26.13 37.67
C ALA A 153 5.48 25.56 39.07
N GLY A 154 6.50 24.92 39.63
CA GLY A 154 6.48 24.28 40.94
C GLY A 154 6.75 22.77 40.93
N PHE A 155 6.93 22.15 39.78
CA PHE A 155 7.36 20.77 39.68
C PHE A 155 8.88 20.70 39.35
N GLU A 156 9.66 20.24 40.31
CA GLU A 156 11.08 19.93 40.05
C GLU A 156 11.13 18.61 39.25
N ARG A 157 11.69 18.69 38.05
CA ARG A 157 11.94 17.52 37.19
C ARG A 157 12.97 16.61 37.86
N PRO A 158 12.66 15.29 38.01
CA PRO A 158 13.66 14.34 38.54
C PRO A 158 14.87 14.24 37.60
N ALA A 159 16.04 13.94 38.20
CA ALA A 159 17.26 13.70 37.44
C ALA A 159 17.09 12.56 36.40
N GLU A 160 17.77 12.66 35.26
CA GLU A 160 17.62 11.70 34.14
C GLU A 160 17.94 10.25 34.53
N GLY A 161 18.79 10.00 35.50
CA GLY A 161 19.16 8.65 35.96
C GLY A 161 18.25 8.05 37.04
N ASP A 162 17.30 8.81 37.60
CA ASP A 162 16.43 8.31 38.68
C ASP A 162 15.07 7.80 38.14
N VAL A 163 15.05 6.52 37.72
CA VAL A 163 13.87 5.87 37.16
C VAL A 163 12.69 5.88 38.14
N ALA A 164 12.93 5.61 39.45
CA ALA A 164 11.87 5.53 40.44
C ALA A 164 11.25 6.93 40.71
N ALA A 165 12.07 7.98 40.81
CA ALA A 165 11.59 9.35 40.97
C ALA A 165 10.82 9.82 39.74
N ARG A 166 11.23 9.40 38.52
CA ARG A 166 10.52 9.74 37.28
C ARG A 166 9.18 9.05 37.16
N ILE A 167 9.05 7.77 37.57
CA ILE A 167 7.76 7.08 37.65
C ILE A 167 6.84 7.75 38.68
N ALA A 168 7.36 8.10 39.85
CA ALA A 168 6.59 8.83 40.84
C ALA A 168 6.14 10.23 40.38
N TYR A 169 6.98 10.88 39.57
CA TYR A 169 6.65 12.17 38.95
C TYR A 169 5.56 12.00 37.87
N LEU A 170 5.59 10.93 37.06
CA LEU A 170 4.53 10.59 36.12
C LEU A 170 3.17 10.43 36.83
N ALA A 171 3.13 9.72 37.94
CA ALA A 171 1.90 9.56 38.73
C ALA A 171 1.36 10.91 39.24
N LYS A 172 2.23 11.87 39.56
CA LYS A 172 1.81 13.23 39.91
C LYS A 172 1.28 13.99 38.69
N LEU A 173 1.93 13.88 37.52
CA LEU A 173 1.46 14.52 36.30
C LEU A 173 0.08 14.01 35.89
N GLY A 174 -0.21 12.72 36.05
CA GLY A 174 -1.53 12.14 35.79
C GLY A 174 -2.67 12.74 36.63
N THR A 175 -2.37 13.42 37.76
CA THR A 175 -3.35 14.16 38.54
C THR A 175 -3.55 15.60 38.06
N PHE A 176 -2.71 16.09 37.13
CA PHE A 176 -2.75 17.44 36.58
C PHE A 176 -3.48 17.49 35.25
N ALA A 177 -4.41 18.39 35.14
CA ALA A 177 -5.20 18.58 33.94
C ALA A 177 -4.55 19.61 32.99
N GLY A 178 -4.01 19.19 31.85
CA GLY A 178 -3.50 20.10 30.82
C GLY A 178 -2.69 19.39 29.72
N THR A 179 -2.74 19.93 28.51
CA THR A 179 -2.01 19.45 27.33
C THR A 179 -0.49 19.34 27.61
N ALA A 180 0.05 20.32 28.31
CA ALA A 180 1.47 20.31 28.69
C ALA A 180 1.81 19.17 29.67
N ALA A 181 0.90 18.80 30.59
CA ALA A 181 1.12 17.68 31.50
C ALA A 181 1.14 16.35 30.75
N ILE A 182 0.28 16.16 29.76
CA ILE A 182 0.26 14.98 28.90
C ILE A 182 1.53 14.92 28.06
N ALA A 183 1.89 16.01 27.36
CA ALA A 183 3.09 16.08 26.55
C ALA A 183 4.37 15.81 27.37
N GLU A 184 4.43 16.33 28.60
CA GLU A 184 5.52 16.08 29.53
C GLU A 184 5.54 14.63 30.03
N ALA A 185 4.38 14.06 30.38
CA ALA A 185 4.27 12.66 30.81
C ALA A 185 4.74 11.70 29.71
N LEU A 186 4.28 11.91 28.48
CA LEU A 186 4.66 11.08 27.33
C LEU A 186 6.15 11.25 26.99
N GLY A 187 6.69 12.47 27.09
CA GLY A 187 8.14 12.73 26.93
C GLY A 187 8.99 12.00 27.96
N ILE A 188 8.56 11.96 29.21
CA ILE A 188 9.27 11.24 30.29
C ILE A 188 9.18 9.73 30.07
N LEU A 189 8.00 9.20 29.71
CA LEU A 189 7.84 7.78 29.38
C LEU A 189 8.74 7.37 28.21
N ALA A 190 8.75 8.12 27.13
CA ALA A 190 9.63 7.87 25.99
C ALA A 190 11.10 7.84 26.40
N ALA A 191 11.54 8.80 27.22
CA ALA A 191 12.91 8.85 27.71
C ALA A 191 13.25 7.70 28.67
N LEU A 192 12.32 7.28 29.53
CA LEU A 192 12.50 6.13 30.42
C LEU A 192 12.64 4.83 29.62
N ILE A 193 11.73 4.59 28.70
CA ILE A 193 11.75 3.41 27.82
C ILE A 193 13.09 3.27 27.09
N ARG A 194 13.62 4.38 26.58
CA ARG A 194 14.94 4.39 25.87
C ARG A 194 16.16 4.23 26.77
N SER A 195 16.03 4.56 28.04
CA SER A 195 17.14 4.51 29.00
C SER A 195 17.39 3.13 29.60
N VAL A 196 16.50 2.16 29.34
CA VAL A 196 16.53 0.81 29.91
C VAL A 196 16.57 -0.28 28.84
N SER A 197 16.90 -1.52 29.23
CA SER A 197 16.82 -2.66 28.32
C SER A 197 15.36 -2.94 27.89
N PRO A 198 15.12 -3.69 26.81
CA PRO A 198 13.74 -4.05 26.39
C PRO A 198 12.88 -4.66 27.52
N ALA A 199 13.45 -5.56 28.31
CA ALA A 199 12.76 -6.13 29.49
C ALA A 199 12.52 -5.09 30.59
N GLY A 200 13.45 -4.16 30.78
CA GLY A 200 13.28 -3.04 31.71
C GLY A 200 12.20 -2.04 31.24
N ALA A 201 12.07 -1.87 29.92
CA ALA A 201 11.05 -1.02 29.34
C ALA A 201 9.62 -1.57 29.57
N GLU A 202 9.44 -2.88 29.51
CA GLU A 202 8.16 -3.53 29.86
C GLU A 202 7.78 -3.25 31.33
N SER A 203 8.72 -3.43 32.27
CA SER A 203 8.51 -3.12 33.67
C SER A 203 8.20 -1.62 33.93
N VAL A 204 8.77 -0.70 33.18
CA VAL A 204 8.45 0.73 33.23
C VAL A 204 7.03 0.99 32.77
N LEU A 205 6.61 0.37 31.68
CA LEU A 205 5.25 0.50 31.14
C LEU A 205 4.21 -0.10 32.08
N GLU A 206 4.46 -1.29 32.64
CA GLU A 206 3.60 -1.91 33.66
C GLU A 206 3.43 -0.99 34.90
N ALA A 207 4.52 -0.39 35.39
CA ALA A 207 4.45 0.55 36.50
C ALA A 207 3.71 1.85 36.14
N ALA A 208 3.65 2.22 34.88
CA ALA A 208 2.96 3.40 34.38
C ALA A 208 1.50 3.15 33.96
N GLU A 209 1.01 1.91 33.91
CA GLU A 209 -0.32 1.56 33.39
C GLU A 209 -1.44 2.41 34.02
N GLY A 210 -1.48 2.51 35.34
CA GLY A 210 -2.48 3.31 36.04
C GLY A 210 -2.41 4.81 35.69
N THR A 211 -1.22 5.34 35.41
CA THR A 211 -1.04 6.74 34.96
C THR A 211 -1.54 6.92 33.53
N LEU A 212 -1.25 5.97 32.63
CA LEU A 212 -1.76 5.98 31.25
C LEU A 212 -3.28 5.96 31.20
N GLU A 213 -3.92 5.13 32.02
CA GLU A 213 -5.38 5.11 32.15
C GLU A 213 -5.96 6.42 32.69
N GLN A 214 -5.28 7.05 33.66
CA GLN A 214 -5.72 8.35 34.19
C GLN A 214 -5.64 9.44 33.14
N LEU A 215 -4.55 9.47 32.37
CA LEU A 215 -4.37 10.41 31.26
C LEU A 215 -5.44 10.22 30.19
N ARG A 216 -5.74 8.96 29.82
CA ARG A 216 -6.79 8.63 28.86
C ARG A 216 -8.17 9.11 29.30
N ARG A 217 -8.58 8.80 30.55
CA ARG A 217 -9.88 9.26 31.12
C ARG A 217 -9.96 10.79 31.13
N TRP A 218 -8.85 11.45 31.46
CA TRP A 218 -8.83 12.90 31.46
C TRP A 218 -9.03 13.48 30.02
N ILE A 219 -8.48 12.85 28.99
CA ILE A 219 -8.72 13.21 27.59
C ILE A 219 -10.20 13.04 27.24
N GLU A 220 -10.79 11.89 27.60
CA GLU A 220 -12.20 11.58 27.33
C GLU A 220 -13.15 12.59 27.99
N ASP A 221 -12.90 12.95 29.29
CA ASP A 221 -13.72 13.88 30.06
C ASP A 221 -13.66 15.34 29.54
N ARG A 222 -12.63 15.70 28.81
CA ARG A 222 -12.39 17.07 28.34
C ARG A 222 -12.52 17.26 26.84
N TRP A 223 -12.88 16.22 26.15
CA TRP A 223 -13.12 16.33 24.72
C TRP A 223 -14.28 17.31 24.45
N ILE A 224 -14.05 18.27 23.52
CA ILE A 224 -15.03 19.25 23.10
C ILE A 224 -15.10 19.19 21.57
N ALA A 225 -16.30 19.11 21.00
CA ALA A 225 -16.53 18.99 19.57
C ALA A 225 -15.88 20.11 18.75
N ASP A 226 -15.94 21.34 19.25
CA ASP A 226 -15.40 22.52 18.59
C ASP A 226 -13.92 22.79 18.92
N ASP A 227 -13.22 21.88 19.63
CA ASP A 227 -11.79 22.04 19.92
C ASP A 227 -10.99 21.81 18.62
N PRO A 228 -10.21 22.81 18.15
CA PRO A 228 -9.34 22.61 16.98
C PRO A 228 -8.31 21.48 17.14
N ASN A 229 -8.05 21.05 18.36
CA ASN A 229 -7.13 19.97 18.70
C ASN A 229 -7.83 18.61 18.92
N ARG A 230 -9.12 18.48 18.68
CA ARG A 230 -9.88 17.27 18.97
C ARG A 230 -9.29 16.02 18.31
N PHE A 231 -8.79 16.12 17.06
CA PHE A 231 -8.16 15.00 16.36
C PHE A 231 -6.90 14.50 17.06
N LEU A 232 -6.12 15.40 17.64
CA LEU A 232 -4.95 15.02 18.45
C LEU A 232 -5.35 14.29 19.71
N TRP A 233 -6.48 14.68 20.33
CA TRP A 233 -7.02 13.99 21.51
C TRP A 233 -7.53 12.58 21.17
N GLU A 234 -8.18 12.41 20.03
CA GLU A 234 -8.62 11.11 19.52
C GLU A 234 -7.42 10.19 19.26
N ILE A 235 -6.37 10.67 18.61
CA ILE A 235 -5.13 9.92 18.38
C ILE A 235 -4.44 9.57 19.70
N ALA A 236 -4.42 10.50 20.66
CA ALA A 236 -3.86 10.24 21.99
C ALA A 236 -4.62 9.15 22.75
N ASP A 237 -5.94 9.19 22.72
CA ASP A 237 -6.79 8.17 23.35
C ASP A 237 -6.51 6.78 22.75
N LEU A 238 -6.44 6.67 21.42
CA LEU A 238 -6.10 5.43 20.72
C LEU A 238 -4.69 4.92 21.07
N ALA A 239 -3.70 5.81 21.10
CA ALA A 239 -2.33 5.45 21.43
C ALA A 239 -2.19 4.97 22.89
N LEU A 240 -2.86 5.64 23.82
CA LEU A 240 -2.88 5.25 25.23
C LEU A 240 -3.63 3.94 25.45
N ALA A 241 -4.81 3.77 24.85
CA ALA A 241 -5.57 2.52 24.92
C ALA A 241 -4.78 1.35 24.34
N SER A 242 -4.13 1.56 23.18
CA SER A 242 -3.28 0.54 22.57
C SER A 242 -2.10 0.17 23.46
N THR A 243 -1.44 1.15 24.07
CA THR A 243 -0.33 0.91 25.01
C THR A 243 -0.77 0.12 26.24
N VAL A 244 -1.91 0.49 26.83
CA VAL A 244 -2.51 -0.25 27.96
C VAL A 244 -2.85 -1.69 27.55
N GLY A 245 -3.40 -1.88 26.36
CA GLY A 245 -3.69 -3.20 25.82
C GLY A 245 -2.42 -4.05 25.63
N LEU A 246 -1.35 -3.49 25.06
CA LEU A 246 -0.06 -4.20 24.90
C LEU A 246 0.51 -4.68 26.25
N ILE A 247 0.35 -3.89 27.31
CA ILE A 247 0.75 -4.25 28.67
C ILE A 247 -0.14 -5.39 29.21
N ARG A 248 -1.46 -5.24 29.20
CA ARG A 248 -2.43 -6.19 29.76
C ARG A 248 -2.37 -7.56 29.11
N TYR A 249 -2.16 -7.61 27.81
CA TYR A 249 -2.03 -8.86 27.06
C TYR A 249 -0.60 -9.40 27.07
N GLN A 250 0.34 -8.72 27.75
CA GLN A 250 1.76 -9.09 27.84
C GLN A 250 2.40 -9.32 26.45
N VAL A 251 1.98 -8.52 25.46
CA VAL A 251 2.37 -8.70 24.04
C VAL A 251 3.89 -8.58 23.88
N MET A 252 4.54 -7.74 24.67
CA MET A 252 5.98 -7.50 24.60
C MET A 252 6.84 -8.70 25.02
N SER A 253 6.35 -9.50 25.97
CA SER A 253 7.01 -10.73 26.46
C SER A 253 6.40 -12.02 25.88
N HIS A 254 5.31 -11.91 25.12
CA HIS A 254 4.66 -13.06 24.52
C HIS A 254 5.52 -13.64 23.38
N PRO A 255 5.74 -14.99 23.27
CA PRO A 255 6.55 -15.58 22.23
C PRO A 255 6.11 -15.26 20.79
N ARG A 256 4.81 -15.02 20.58
CA ARG A 256 4.23 -14.61 19.28
C ARG A 256 4.16 -13.09 19.11
N GLY A 257 4.61 -12.28 20.06
CA GLY A 257 4.52 -10.82 19.96
C GLY A 257 3.13 -10.33 19.59
N LEU A 258 3.02 -9.45 18.61
CA LEU A 258 1.76 -8.88 18.12
C LEU A 258 0.77 -9.93 17.58
N GLU A 259 1.24 -11.07 17.12
CA GLU A 259 0.37 -12.14 16.65
C GLU A 259 -0.43 -12.81 17.79
N SER A 260 -0.07 -12.55 19.06
CA SER A 260 -0.84 -13.02 20.22
C SER A 260 -2.22 -12.37 20.34
N ILE A 261 -2.42 -11.23 19.67
CA ILE A 261 -3.70 -10.50 19.66
C ILE A 261 -4.36 -10.50 18.26
N ASP A 262 -3.90 -11.37 17.37
CA ASP A 262 -4.42 -11.45 15.99
C ASP A 262 -5.89 -11.90 15.92
N ASP A 263 -6.38 -12.64 16.92
CA ASP A 263 -7.76 -13.11 16.98
C ASP A 263 -8.79 -11.99 17.22
N TYR A 264 -8.34 -10.78 17.58
CA TYR A 264 -9.20 -9.63 17.80
C TYR A 264 -9.26 -8.72 16.57
N GLU A 265 -10.46 -8.17 16.30
CA GLU A 265 -10.59 -7.03 15.39
C GLU A 265 -10.00 -5.78 16.07
N CYS A 266 -9.27 -4.95 15.29
CA CYS A 266 -8.42 -3.90 15.83
C CYS A 266 -9.20 -2.85 16.65
N ARG A 267 -10.34 -2.35 16.14
CA ARG A 267 -11.18 -1.39 16.87
C ARG A 267 -11.80 -2.02 18.10
N GLU A 268 -12.23 -3.29 18.00
CA GLU A 268 -12.79 -4.01 19.13
C GLU A 268 -11.75 -4.23 20.24
N TRP A 269 -10.52 -4.59 19.88
CA TRP A 269 -9.43 -4.73 20.82
C TRP A 269 -9.09 -3.40 21.52
N MET A 270 -9.04 -2.29 20.79
CA MET A 270 -8.84 -0.96 21.35
C MET A 270 -9.99 -0.59 22.29
N ARG A 271 -11.24 -0.90 21.94
CA ARG A 271 -12.44 -0.69 22.79
C ARG A 271 -12.35 -1.45 24.13
N ILE A 272 -11.98 -2.73 24.07
CA ILE A 272 -11.77 -3.57 25.26
C ILE A 272 -10.70 -2.95 26.19
N ASN A 273 -9.70 -2.29 25.63
CA ASN A 273 -8.63 -1.62 26.36
C ASN A 273 -8.92 -0.15 26.67
N GLY A 274 -10.15 0.29 26.43
CA GLY A 274 -10.70 1.54 26.95
C GLY A 274 -10.71 2.72 25.98
N ALA A 275 -10.39 2.52 24.67
CA ALA A 275 -10.58 3.59 23.69
C ALA A 275 -12.03 4.05 23.63
N SER A 276 -12.25 5.36 23.53
CA SER A 276 -13.58 5.95 23.43
C SER A 276 -14.20 5.68 22.05
N GLU A 277 -15.53 5.60 22.00
CA GLU A 277 -16.25 5.41 20.72
C GLU A 277 -15.95 6.52 19.71
N ARG A 278 -15.72 7.74 20.18
CA ARG A 278 -15.34 8.87 19.31
C ARG A 278 -13.99 8.63 18.66
N ALA A 279 -12.98 8.23 19.43
CA ALA A 279 -11.66 7.92 18.91
C ALA A 279 -11.70 6.75 17.91
N LEU A 280 -12.51 5.71 18.21
CA LEU A 280 -12.71 4.55 17.32
C LEU A 280 -13.44 4.87 16.02
N GLN A 281 -14.20 5.97 15.98
CA GLN A 281 -14.90 6.47 14.79
C GLN A 281 -14.18 7.66 14.15
N SER A 282 -13.02 8.05 14.68
CA SER A 282 -12.27 9.20 14.19
C SER A 282 -11.86 9.06 12.70
N PRO A 283 -11.66 10.18 12.00
CA PRO A 283 -11.12 10.17 10.63
C PRO A 283 -9.78 9.45 10.55
N PHE A 284 -8.98 9.47 11.61
CA PHE A 284 -7.71 8.76 11.66
C PHE A 284 -7.89 7.23 11.54
N ILE A 285 -8.77 6.65 12.35
CA ILE A 285 -9.06 5.20 12.27
C ILE A 285 -9.71 4.85 10.94
N ARG A 286 -10.70 5.64 10.48
CA ARG A 286 -11.33 5.39 9.18
C ARG A 286 -10.30 5.42 8.05
N GLY A 287 -9.44 6.43 8.01
CA GLY A 287 -8.38 6.53 7.00
C GLY A 287 -7.39 5.36 7.01
N LEU A 288 -7.09 4.79 8.18
CA LEU A 288 -6.26 3.58 8.27
C LEU A 288 -6.95 2.37 7.64
N TYR A 289 -8.25 2.18 7.90
CA TYR A 289 -9.03 1.08 7.30
C TYR A 289 -9.21 1.28 5.79
N ASP A 290 -9.47 2.51 5.36
CA ASP A 290 -9.60 2.88 3.95
C ASP A 290 -8.28 2.61 3.19
N LEU A 291 -7.16 3.06 3.74
CA LEU A 291 -5.83 2.87 3.14
C LEU A 291 -5.43 1.38 3.07
N ALA A 292 -5.77 0.60 4.10
CA ALA A 292 -5.49 -0.83 4.15
C ALA A 292 -6.55 -1.68 3.44
N MET A 293 -7.61 -1.06 2.89
CA MET A 293 -8.78 -1.73 2.31
C MET A 293 -9.39 -2.80 3.23
N GLY A 294 -9.34 -2.55 4.55
CA GLY A 294 -9.61 -3.50 5.63
C GLY A 294 -11.09 -3.76 5.87
N TYR A 295 -11.84 -4.17 4.84
CA TYR A 295 -13.27 -4.40 4.89
C TYR A 295 -13.63 -5.76 4.29
N GLU A 296 -14.41 -6.55 5.02
CA GLU A 296 -14.81 -7.89 4.60
C GLU A 296 -15.71 -7.82 3.34
N ASN A 297 -15.31 -8.51 2.28
CA ASN A 297 -15.95 -8.49 0.97
C ASN A 297 -16.09 -7.07 0.36
N GLY A 298 -15.21 -6.15 0.78
CA GLY A 298 -15.26 -4.75 0.35
C GLY A 298 -16.44 -3.94 0.92
N ASP A 299 -17.16 -4.47 1.90
CA ASP A 299 -18.29 -3.80 2.57
C ASP A 299 -17.78 -2.80 3.64
N PRO A 300 -17.90 -1.48 3.43
CA PRO A 300 -17.41 -0.49 4.37
C PRO A 300 -17.99 -0.56 5.78
N ASP A 301 -19.14 -1.23 5.94
CA ASP A 301 -19.79 -1.44 7.22
C ASP A 301 -19.24 -2.65 8.00
N LYS A 302 -18.33 -3.41 7.36
CA LYS A 302 -17.72 -4.62 7.94
C LYS A 302 -16.19 -4.52 8.03
N PRO A 303 -15.67 -3.66 8.90
CA PRO A 303 -14.22 -3.58 9.14
C PRO A 303 -13.68 -4.90 9.69
N CYS A 304 -12.47 -5.29 9.27
CA CYS A 304 -11.93 -6.61 9.60
C CYS A 304 -10.41 -6.68 9.72
N ILE A 305 -9.76 -5.62 10.16
CA ILE A 305 -8.29 -5.65 10.39
C ILE A 305 -8.00 -6.31 11.74
N SER A 306 -7.09 -7.30 11.78
CA SER A 306 -6.62 -7.86 13.04
C SER A 306 -5.87 -6.84 13.89
N ALA A 307 -5.97 -6.93 15.23
CA ALA A 307 -5.31 -6.00 16.13
C ALA A 307 -3.80 -6.05 16.01
N GLY A 308 -3.22 -7.24 15.92
CA GLY A 308 -1.77 -7.41 15.74
C GLY A 308 -1.26 -6.72 14.49
N GLN A 309 -1.91 -6.92 13.36
CA GLN A 309 -1.50 -6.32 12.09
C GLN A 309 -1.84 -4.82 12.01
N GLY A 310 -2.97 -4.39 12.56
CA GLY A 310 -3.32 -2.98 12.63
C GLY A 310 -2.29 -2.16 13.41
N LEU A 311 -1.82 -2.69 14.55
CA LEU A 311 -0.75 -2.05 15.33
C LEU A 311 0.60 -2.11 14.62
N ARG A 312 0.98 -3.27 14.04
CA ARG A 312 2.23 -3.40 13.25
C ARG A 312 2.28 -2.40 12.12
N GLY A 313 1.23 -2.34 11.30
CA GLY A 313 1.12 -1.38 10.20
C GLY A 313 1.20 0.07 10.65
N THR A 314 0.47 0.44 11.71
CA THR A 314 0.49 1.78 12.31
C THR A 314 1.89 2.14 12.82
N MET A 315 2.52 1.25 13.59
CA MET A 315 3.85 1.50 14.13
C MET A 315 4.91 1.69 13.05
N ARG A 316 4.94 0.86 12.03
CA ARG A 316 5.89 0.99 10.93
C ARG A 316 5.64 2.23 10.10
N THR A 317 4.40 2.52 9.76
CA THR A 317 4.03 3.69 8.97
C THR A 317 4.37 5.00 9.68
N PHE A 318 3.94 5.18 10.92
CA PHE A 318 4.08 6.46 11.63
C PHE A 318 5.36 6.58 12.44
N PHE A 319 5.97 5.46 12.87
CA PHE A 319 7.14 5.50 13.75
C PHE A 319 8.40 4.92 13.12
N GLY A 320 8.28 4.18 12.02
CA GLY A 320 9.39 3.53 11.32
C GLY A 320 10.01 4.31 10.17
N TYR A 321 9.34 5.35 9.63
CA TYR A 321 9.81 6.05 8.44
C TYR A 321 11.14 6.81 8.64
N ARG A 322 11.86 6.98 7.54
CA ARG A 322 13.13 7.73 7.44
C ARG A 322 13.05 8.79 6.34
N GLY A 323 13.74 9.91 6.52
CA GLY A 323 13.62 11.07 5.65
C GLY A 323 12.23 11.69 5.77
N ALA A 324 11.39 11.48 4.76
CA ALA A 324 10.01 11.94 4.72
C ALA A 324 9.03 10.82 5.08
N PHE A 325 7.83 11.21 5.49
CA PHE A 325 6.73 10.29 5.79
C PHE A 325 6.27 9.53 4.54
N MET A 326 6.12 10.26 3.44
CA MET A 326 5.79 9.72 2.11
C MET A 326 6.78 10.22 1.06
N TRP A 327 6.78 9.57 -0.09
CA TRP A 327 7.62 9.91 -1.22
C TRP A 327 6.78 9.87 -2.49
N ARG A 328 6.64 11.04 -3.13
CA ARG A 328 5.89 11.19 -4.38
C ARG A 328 6.72 10.65 -5.54
N MET A 329 6.16 9.77 -6.34
CA MET A 329 6.77 9.35 -7.60
C MET A 329 6.59 10.44 -8.66
N ARG A 330 7.66 10.75 -9.40
CA ARG A 330 7.65 11.76 -10.49
C ARG A 330 6.67 11.41 -11.60
N ALA A 331 6.48 10.12 -11.90
CA ALA A 331 5.61 9.60 -12.94
C ALA A 331 4.86 8.37 -12.44
N GLY A 332 4.14 7.67 -13.32
CA GLY A 332 3.45 6.43 -12.98
C GLY A 332 4.40 5.37 -12.42
N MET A 333 3.89 4.50 -11.54
CA MET A 333 4.70 3.44 -10.92
C MET A 333 5.29 2.48 -11.98
N GLY A 334 4.57 2.25 -13.08
CA GLY A 334 5.10 1.51 -14.22
C GLY A 334 6.39 2.12 -14.76
N ASP A 335 6.47 3.44 -14.84
CA ASP A 335 7.58 4.16 -15.44
C ASP A 335 8.78 4.31 -14.49
N VAL A 336 8.54 4.57 -13.20
CA VAL A 336 9.63 4.86 -12.24
C VAL A 336 10.10 3.63 -11.47
N VAL A 337 9.33 2.54 -11.46
CA VAL A 337 9.69 1.29 -10.78
C VAL A 337 9.89 0.15 -11.77
N PHE A 338 8.87 -0.19 -12.56
CA PHE A 338 8.92 -1.42 -13.36
C PHE A 338 9.68 -1.29 -14.66
N ALA A 339 9.73 -0.11 -15.29
CA ALA A 339 10.54 0.09 -16.50
C ALA A 339 12.05 0.06 -16.20
N PRO A 340 12.57 0.76 -15.17
CA PRO A 340 13.97 0.62 -14.75
C PRO A 340 14.34 -0.81 -14.37
N LEU A 341 13.52 -1.49 -13.54
CA LEU A 341 13.78 -2.88 -13.14
C LEU A 341 13.78 -3.85 -14.35
N TYR A 342 12.83 -3.70 -15.27
CA TYR A 342 12.79 -4.50 -16.50
C TYR A 342 14.09 -4.32 -17.30
N GLN A 343 14.52 -3.08 -17.51
CA GLN A 343 15.72 -2.79 -18.27
C GLN A 343 16.97 -3.40 -17.61
N ALA A 344 17.18 -3.12 -16.33
CA ALA A 344 18.34 -3.63 -15.60
C ALA A 344 18.37 -5.18 -15.57
N LEU A 345 17.22 -5.82 -15.36
CA LEU A 345 17.14 -7.27 -15.36
C LEU A 345 17.32 -7.88 -16.74
N LYS A 346 16.84 -7.22 -17.80
CA LYS A 346 17.10 -7.63 -19.18
C LYS A 346 18.60 -7.56 -19.50
N ASP A 347 19.27 -6.49 -19.08
CA ASP A 347 20.71 -6.33 -19.24
C ASP A 347 21.51 -7.39 -18.47
N ARG A 348 20.98 -7.90 -17.36
CA ARG A 348 21.52 -9.06 -16.63
C ARG A 348 21.19 -10.42 -17.27
N GLY A 349 20.48 -10.45 -18.40
CA GLY A 349 20.15 -11.65 -19.15
C GLY A 349 18.87 -12.38 -18.70
N VAL A 350 18.01 -11.73 -17.91
CA VAL A 350 16.67 -12.26 -17.59
C VAL A 350 15.81 -12.27 -18.85
N ARG A 351 15.12 -13.37 -19.08
CA ARG A 351 14.16 -13.51 -20.19
C ARG A 351 12.76 -13.18 -19.70
N PHE A 352 12.00 -12.44 -20.51
CA PHE A 352 10.62 -12.08 -20.24
C PHE A 352 9.72 -12.64 -21.35
N GLU A 353 8.81 -13.53 -20.96
CA GLU A 353 7.83 -14.19 -21.82
C GLU A 353 6.45 -13.58 -21.53
N PHE A 354 6.09 -12.55 -22.30
CA PHE A 354 4.78 -11.89 -22.20
C PHE A 354 3.68 -12.74 -22.84
N PHE A 355 2.43 -12.42 -22.55
CA PHE A 355 1.24 -13.10 -23.08
C PHE A 355 1.15 -14.58 -22.68
N HIS A 356 1.72 -14.95 -21.55
CA HIS A 356 1.68 -16.30 -21.00
C HIS A 356 0.86 -16.33 -19.70
N ARG A 357 -0.38 -16.75 -19.78
CA ARG A 357 -1.24 -16.96 -18.62
C ARG A 357 -1.04 -18.35 -18.06
N LEU A 358 -0.53 -18.48 -16.83
CA LEU A 358 -0.46 -19.76 -16.12
C LEU A 358 -1.88 -20.31 -15.89
N THR A 359 -2.11 -21.57 -16.22
CA THR A 359 -3.40 -22.23 -16.04
C THR A 359 -3.33 -23.42 -15.10
N ASN A 360 -2.16 -24.07 -14.97
CA ASN A 360 -1.98 -25.16 -14.03
C ASN A 360 -0.51 -25.33 -13.61
N MET A 361 -0.30 -25.66 -12.36
CA MET A 361 0.92 -26.25 -11.82
C MET A 361 0.63 -27.72 -11.48
N GLY A 362 1.18 -28.63 -12.27
CA GLY A 362 1.00 -30.07 -12.10
C GLY A 362 2.02 -30.66 -11.14
N LEU A 363 1.56 -31.49 -10.19
CA LEU A 363 2.41 -32.20 -9.22
C LEU A 363 3.03 -33.45 -9.83
N GLY A 364 4.23 -33.82 -9.33
CA GLY A 364 4.83 -35.11 -9.60
C GLY A 364 4.08 -36.26 -8.92
N GLU A 365 4.39 -37.52 -9.28
CA GLU A 365 3.73 -38.72 -8.70
C GLU A 365 3.85 -38.79 -7.17
N GLY A 366 4.96 -38.29 -6.60
CA GLY A 366 5.19 -38.18 -5.15
C GLY A 366 4.45 -37.04 -4.47
N LYS A 367 3.89 -36.11 -5.22
CA LYS A 367 3.26 -34.86 -4.74
C LYS A 367 4.20 -33.98 -3.88
N ASP A 368 5.49 -34.09 -4.08
CA ASP A 368 6.56 -33.40 -3.35
C ASP A 368 7.22 -32.29 -4.18
N HIS A 369 6.93 -32.20 -5.46
CA HIS A 369 7.48 -31.19 -6.38
C HIS A 369 6.54 -30.84 -7.51
N ILE A 370 6.77 -29.69 -8.14
CA ILE A 370 6.09 -29.25 -9.37
C ILE A 370 6.74 -29.96 -10.57
N ALA A 371 5.98 -30.81 -11.24
CA ALA A 371 6.44 -31.55 -12.40
C ALA A 371 6.21 -30.81 -13.72
N SER A 372 5.15 -29.99 -13.80
CA SER A 372 4.81 -29.28 -15.03
C SER A 372 4.15 -27.91 -14.78
N LEU A 373 4.30 -27.02 -15.75
CA LEU A 373 3.63 -25.73 -15.81
C LEU A 373 2.89 -25.62 -17.14
N THR A 374 1.57 -25.40 -17.12
CA THR A 374 0.78 -25.21 -18.33
C THR A 374 0.34 -23.76 -18.47
N PHE A 375 0.58 -23.22 -19.65
CA PHE A 375 0.25 -21.84 -19.99
C PHE A 375 -0.69 -21.76 -21.21
N ASP A 376 -1.68 -20.91 -21.13
CA ASP A 376 -2.33 -20.35 -22.29
C ASP A 376 -1.42 -19.27 -22.89
N VAL A 377 -0.95 -19.44 -24.09
CA VAL A 377 -0.24 -18.43 -24.87
C VAL A 377 -1.28 -17.56 -25.55
N GLN A 378 -1.52 -16.38 -25.00
CA GLN A 378 -2.61 -15.47 -25.45
C GLN A 378 -2.34 -14.88 -26.83
N ALA A 379 -1.08 -14.56 -27.11
CA ALA A 379 -0.64 -13.98 -28.37
C ALA A 379 0.72 -14.53 -28.81
N LYS A 380 0.99 -14.54 -30.10
CA LYS A 380 2.28 -14.93 -30.68
C LYS A 380 2.96 -13.70 -31.29
N ILE A 381 4.22 -13.50 -30.96
CA ILE A 381 5.05 -12.42 -31.48
C ILE A 381 5.36 -12.72 -32.97
N LYS A 382 5.40 -11.68 -33.82
CA LYS A 382 5.75 -11.79 -35.24
C LYS A 382 7.25 -11.98 -35.41
N GLY A 383 7.64 -12.98 -36.18
CA GLY A 383 9.06 -13.26 -36.47
C GLY A 383 9.82 -13.87 -35.30
N ASP A 384 11.17 -13.86 -35.41
CA ASP A 384 12.09 -14.38 -34.39
C ASP A 384 12.70 -13.21 -33.58
N VAL A 385 11.85 -12.30 -33.10
CA VAL A 385 12.25 -11.15 -32.30
C VAL A 385 11.54 -11.19 -30.94
N GLU A 386 12.14 -10.54 -29.96
CA GLU A 386 11.47 -10.35 -28.66
C GLU A 386 10.41 -9.26 -28.77
N TYR A 387 9.37 -9.34 -27.93
CA TYR A 387 8.37 -8.29 -27.80
C TYR A 387 8.99 -7.07 -27.12
N ASP A 388 8.86 -5.89 -27.75
CA ASP A 388 9.19 -4.61 -27.12
C ASP A 388 7.94 -4.09 -26.39
N PRO A 389 7.94 -4.10 -25.05
CA PRO A 389 6.74 -3.76 -24.28
C PRO A 389 6.50 -2.25 -24.17
N PHE A 390 7.43 -1.40 -24.63
CA PHE A 390 7.41 0.02 -24.34
C PHE A 390 6.86 0.89 -25.47
N VAL A 391 6.20 1.96 -25.07
CA VAL A 391 6.02 3.17 -25.89
C VAL A 391 6.97 4.26 -25.40
N LYS A 392 7.33 5.18 -26.29
CA LYS A 392 8.18 6.30 -25.92
C LYS A 392 7.34 7.55 -25.68
N ILE A 393 7.32 8.04 -24.44
CA ILE A 393 6.72 9.31 -24.06
C ILE A 393 7.85 10.28 -23.71
N GLN A 394 7.94 11.39 -24.41
CA GLN A 394 9.02 12.38 -24.26
C GLN A 394 10.44 11.74 -24.32
N GLY A 395 10.59 10.68 -25.13
CA GLY A 395 11.85 9.95 -25.29
C GLY A 395 12.14 8.87 -24.23
N LYS A 396 11.33 8.77 -23.16
CA LYS A 396 11.45 7.78 -22.08
C LYS A 396 10.64 6.52 -22.40
N PRO A 397 11.14 5.32 -22.08
CA PRO A 397 10.38 4.08 -22.20
C PRO A 397 9.30 4.00 -21.12
N CYS A 398 8.06 3.78 -21.54
CA CYS A 398 6.90 3.73 -20.66
C CYS A 398 6.03 2.53 -21.04
N TRP A 399 5.36 1.92 -20.05
CA TRP A 399 4.39 0.87 -20.31
C TRP A 399 3.11 1.45 -20.91
N PRO A 400 2.61 0.93 -22.06
CA PRO A 400 1.35 1.38 -22.62
C PRO A 400 0.15 0.77 -21.89
N SER A 401 -0.98 1.49 -21.87
CA SER A 401 -2.26 0.96 -21.35
C SER A 401 -2.87 -0.13 -22.25
N GLN A 402 -2.42 -0.25 -23.48
CA GLN A 402 -2.81 -1.30 -24.43
C GLN A 402 -1.55 -1.87 -25.10
N PRO A 403 -1.53 -3.18 -25.40
CA PRO A 403 -0.37 -3.79 -26.06
C PRO A 403 -0.18 -3.27 -27.47
N ASP A 404 1.06 -3.30 -27.97
CA ASP A 404 1.33 -3.07 -29.39
C ASP A 404 0.92 -4.32 -30.20
N LEU A 405 -0.28 -4.28 -30.75
CA LEU A 405 -0.87 -5.37 -31.54
C LEU A 405 -0.15 -5.57 -32.88
N ASP A 406 0.59 -4.58 -33.37
CA ASP A 406 1.34 -4.70 -34.63
C ASP A 406 2.54 -5.65 -34.50
N GLN A 407 3.03 -5.88 -33.28
CA GLN A 407 4.06 -6.88 -33.00
C GLN A 407 3.50 -8.32 -32.93
N LEU A 408 2.16 -8.51 -32.94
CA LEU A 408 1.51 -9.80 -32.69
C LEU A 408 0.96 -10.41 -33.97
N THR A 409 1.21 -11.71 -34.17
CA THR A 409 0.70 -12.47 -35.36
C THR A 409 -0.82 -12.48 -35.44
N ASN A 410 -1.48 -12.54 -34.26
CA ASN A 410 -2.95 -12.53 -34.13
C ASN A 410 -3.49 -11.16 -33.68
N GLY A 411 -2.71 -10.09 -33.81
CA GLY A 411 -3.07 -8.75 -33.32
C GLY A 411 -4.37 -8.21 -33.93
N GLU A 412 -4.58 -8.37 -35.25
CA GLU A 412 -5.81 -7.98 -35.93
C GLU A 412 -7.04 -8.71 -35.34
N LYS A 413 -6.88 -10.00 -35.03
CA LYS A 413 -7.96 -10.80 -34.41
C LYS A 413 -8.25 -10.32 -33.00
N ILE A 414 -7.21 -10.06 -32.20
CA ILE A 414 -7.32 -9.53 -30.84
C ILE A 414 -8.10 -8.21 -30.87
N ALA A 415 -7.74 -7.30 -31.76
CA ALA A 415 -8.41 -6.00 -31.93
C ALA A 415 -9.87 -6.18 -32.37
N HIS A 416 -10.12 -6.95 -33.41
CA HIS A 416 -11.47 -7.13 -33.96
C HIS A 416 -12.45 -7.78 -33.00
N GLU A 417 -11.97 -8.76 -32.23
CA GLU A 417 -12.77 -9.51 -31.27
C GLU A 417 -12.73 -8.90 -29.85
N ASN A 418 -12.00 -7.81 -29.67
CA ASN A 418 -11.82 -7.11 -28.41
C ASN A 418 -11.40 -8.06 -27.27
N TRP A 419 -10.22 -8.69 -27.40
CA TRP A 419 -9.69 -9.56 -26.34
C TRP A 419 -9.14 -8.71 -25.20
N ASP A 420 -9.49 -9.07 -23.97
CA ASP A 420 -8.87 -8.52 -22.77
C ASP A 420 -7.77 -9.47 -22.28
N LEU A 421 -6.52 -9.13 -22.58
CA LEU A 421 -5.36 -9.95 -22.31
C LEU A 421 -4.90 -9.91 -20.81
N GLU A 422 -5.52 -9.07 -19.99
CA GLU A 422 -5.32 -9.04 -18.54
C GLU A 422 -6.51 -9.61 -17.77
N SER A 423 -7.59 -10.02 -18.45
CA SER A 423 -8.79 -10.52 -17.79
C SER A 423 -8.72 -12.00 -17.48
N HIS A 424 -8.97 -12.36 -16.22
CA HIS A 424 -9.16 -13.74 -15.79
C HIS A 424 -10.28 -14.46 -16.57
N TRP A 425 -11.36 -13.77 -16.94
CA TRP A 425 -12.53 -14.33 -17.62
C TRP A 425 -12.37 -14.43 -19.14
N ASP A 426 -11.36 -13.78 -19.71
CA ASP A 426 -11.10 -13.92 -21.15
C ASP A 426 -10.11 -15.06 -21.41
N ARG A 427 -10.65 -16.26 -21.60
CA ARG A 427 -9.90 -17.51 -21.78
C ARG A 427 -9.43 -17.73 -23.22
N ARG A 428 -9.57 -16.74 -24.11
CA ARG A 428 -9.11 -16.85 -25.50
C ARG A 428 -7.59 -16.92 -25.57
N LYS A 429 -7.08 -17.75 -26.46
CA LYS A 429 -5.65 -18.00 -26.61
C LYS A 429 -5.27 -18.30 -28.07
N ALA A 430 -4.02 -18.07 -28.41
CA ALA A 430 -3.44 -18.45 -29.72
C ALA A 430 -2.99 -19.91 -29.71
N THR A 431 -2.43 -20.40 -28.60
CA THR A 431 -1.97 -21.78 -28.42
C THR A 431 -1.81 -22.11 -26.93
N GLU A 432 -1.34 -23.30 -26.64
CA GLU A 432 -0.99 -23.76 -25.30
C GLU A 432 0.48 -24.17 -25.27
N ARG A 433 1.13 -24.04 -24.10
CA ARG A 433 2.50 -24.46 -23.86
C ARG A 433 2.61 -25.12 -22.50
N THR A 434 3.24 -26.28 -22.47
CA THR A 434 3.57 -26.96 -21.19
C THR A 434 5.09 -27.04 -21.05
N LEU A 435 5.57 -26.70 -19.85
CA LEU A 435 6.97 -26.85 -19.45
C LEU A 435 7.06 -28.04 -18.50
N GLU A 436 8.17 -28.79 -18.59
CA GLU A 436 8.45 -29.99 -17.80
C GLU A 436 9.68 -29.78 -16.92
N VAL A 437 9.62 -30.20 -15.66
CA VAL A 437 10.76 -30.16 -14.73
C VAL A 437 11.95 -30.94 -15.28
N SER A 438 13.16 -30.51 -14.97
CA SER A 438 14.46 -31.08 -15.43
C SER A 438 14.70 -31.01 -16.94
N LYS A 439 13.77 -30.44 -17.71
CA LYS A 439 13.92 -30.23 -19.14
C LYS A 439 13.83 -28.73 -19.48
N ASP A 440 12.80 -28.06 -18.97
CA ASP A 440 12.50 -26.67 -19.25
C ASP A 440 12.73 -25.78 -18.03
N PHE A 441 12.65 -26.32 -16.82
CA PHE A 441 12.90 -25.62 -15.55
C PHE A 441 13.40 -26.59 -14.46
N ASP A 442 14.07 -26.05 -13.46
CA ASP A 442 14.48 -26.75 -12.23
C ASP A 442 13.64 -26.28 -11.02
N PHE A 443 13.38 -24.97 -10.92
CA PHE A 443 12.63 -24.35 -9.83
C PHE A 443 11.53 -23.43 -10.35
N VAL A 444 10.48 -23.30 -9.54
CA VAL A 444 9.34 -22.41 -9.80
C VAL A 444 9.22 -21.40 -8.66
N ALA A 445 9.05 -20.15 -9.00
CA ALA A 445 8.64 -19.11 -8.07
C ALA A 445 7.23 -18.61 -8.47
N LEU A 446 6.23 -18.94 -7.65
CA LEU A 446 4.86 -18.46 -7.87
C LEU A 446 4.71 -17.05 -7.26
N ALA A 447 4.66 -16.04 -8.14
CA ALA A 447 4.66 -14.63 -7.75
C ALA A 447 3.42 -13.89 -8.30
N ILE A 448 2.24 -14.42 -8.02
CA ILE A 448 0.95 -13.87 -8.44
C ILE A 448 0.11 -13.45 -7.23
N GLY A 449 -0.97 -12.68 -7.45
CA GLY A 449 -1.92 -12.33 -6.39
C GLY A 449 -2.65 -13.56 -5.83
N LEU A 450 -2.87 -13.59 -4.51
CA LEU A 450 -3.48 -14.73 -3.80
C LEU A 450 -4.81 -15.18 -4.41
N GLY A 451 -5.65 -14.25 -4.85
CA GLY A 451 -6.95 -14.60 -5.41
C GLY A 451 -6.87 -15.48 -6.67
N ALA A 452 -5.73 -15.45 -7.40
CA ALA A 452 -5.50 -16.30 -8.57
C ALA A 452 -4.90 -17.68 -8.21
N VAL A 453 -4.30 -17.84 -7.03
CA VAL A 453 -3.65 -19.09 -6.60
C VAL A 453 -4.58 -20.31 -6.71
N PRO A 454 -5.85 -20.29 -6.25
CA PRO A 454 -6.72 -21.45 -6.36
C PRO A 454 -7.00 -21.91 -7.80
N TYR A 455 -6.88 -21.01 -8.76
CA TYR A 455 -7.15 -21.31 -10.19
C TYR A 455 -5.97 -21.97 -10.89
N VAL A 456 -4.74 -21.66 -10.47
CA VAL A 456 -3.50 -22.12 -11.13
C VAL A 456 -2.81 -23.26 -10.39
N SER A 457 -3.17 -23.51 -9.13
CA SER A 457 -2.56 -24.51 -8.25
C SER A 457 -3.59 -25.48 -7.64
N ARG A 458 -4.56 -25.93 -8.46
CA ARG A 458 -5.63 -26.82 -7.99
C ARG A 458 -5.11 -28.07 -7.33
N GLU A 459 -4.11 -28.72 -7.94
CA GLU A 459 -3.54 -29.95 -7.41
C GLU A 459 -2.86 -29.75 -6.04
N LEU A 460 -2.24 -28.60 -5.81
CA LEU A 460 -1.66 -28.24 -4.51
C LEU A 460 -2.78 -28.05 -3.47
N VAL A 461 -3.79 -27.25 -3.80
CA VAL A 461 -4.93 -26.95 -2.92
C VAL A 461 -5.74 -28.22 -2.58
N GLU A 462 -5.88 -29.16 -3.52
CA GLU A 462 -6.60 -30.42 -3.32
C GLU A 462 -5.80 -31.45 -2.50
N SER A 463 -4.47 -31.39 -2.53
CA SER A 463 -3.61 -32.39 -1.90
C SER A 463 -2.93 -31.94 -0.62
N ASP A 464 -2.92 -30.65 -0.34
CA ASP A 464 -2.21 -30.05 0.81
C ASP A 464 -3.16 -29.17 1.63
N GLU A 465 -3.35 -29.55 2.91
CA GLU A 465 -4.27 -28.84 3.82
C GLU A 465 -3.79 -27.41 4.15
N ARG A 466 -2.48 -27.13 4.15
CA ARG A 466 -1.96 -25.77 4.37
C ARG A 466 -2.36 -24.85 3.22
N TRP A 467 -2.18 -25.32 1.97
CA TRP A 467 -2.58 -24.57 0.77
C TRP A 467 -4.10 -24.36 0.72
N ALA A 468 -4.87 -25.42 1.00
CA ALA A 468 -6.33 -25.31 1.09
C ALA A 468 -6.76 -24.30 2.16
N SER A 469 -6.18 -24.37 3.36
CA SER A 469 -6.49 -23.47 4.46
C SER A 469 -6.09 -22.04 4.18
N MET A 470 -4.91 -21.80 3.58
CA MET A 470 -4.50 -20.45 3.15
C MET A 470 -5.49 -19.85 2.17
N CYS A 471 -5.82 -20.55 1.10
CA CYS A 471 -6.76 -20.07 0.08
C CYS A 471 -8.18 -19.83 0.65
N ALA A 472 -8.58 -20.65 1.64
CA ALA A 472 -9.90 -20.53 2.25
C ALA A 472 -10.00 -19.36 3.25
N ASN A 473 -8.93 -19.06 3.99
CA ASN A 473 -8.98 -18.14 5.14
C ASN A 473 -8.32 -16.78 4.88
N VAL A 474 -7.22 -16.71 4.14
CA VAL A 474 -6.60 -15.43 3.77
C VAL A 474 -7.44 -14.78 2.67
N LYS A 475 -8.12 -13.69 3.00
CA LYS A 475 -9.12 -13.07 2.13
C LYS A 475 -8.53 -11.95 1.27
N THR A 476 -9.21 -11.68 0.16
CA THR A 476 -8.89 -10.57 -0.74
C THR A 476 -10.15 -9.76 -1.02
N VAL A 477 -9.98 -8.48 -1.38
CA VAL A 477 -11.07 -7.58 -1.76
C VAL A 477 -10.80 -6.94 -3.11
N ALA A 478 -11.86 -6.66 -3.86
CA ALA A 478 -11.79 -5.84 -5.06
C ALA A 478 -11.62 -4.37 -4.67
N SER A 479 -10.97 -3.59 -5.55
CA SER A 479 -10.89 -2.15 -5.42
C SER A 479 -11.41 -1.44 -6.66
N GLN A 480 -11.73 -0.17 -6.51
CA GLN A 480 -12.18 0.72 -7.56
C GLN A 480 -11.33 1.98 -7.59
N ALA A 481 -11.13 2.52 -8.77
CA ALA A 481 -10.43 3.77 -8.96
C ALA A 481 -10.99 4.55 -10.13
N PHE A 482 -10.86 5.89 -10.06
CA PHE A 482 -11.01 6.75 -11.22
C PHE A 482 -10.03 7.91 -11.15
N GLN A 483 -9.70 8.47 -12.29
CA GLN A 483 -8.80 9.59 -12.43
C GLN A 483 -9.45 10.67 -13.28
N LEU A 484 -9.22 11.91 -12.88
CA LEU A 484 -9.67 13.10 -13.59
C LEU A 484 -8.47 13.94 -14.02
N TRP A 485 -8.54 14.48 -15.21
CA TRP A 485 -7.68 15.57 -15.68
C TRP A 485 -8.52 16.81 -15.76
N LEU A 486 -8.08 17.90 -15.11
CA LEU A 486 -8.89 19.10 -14.89
C LEU A 486 -8.21 20.33 -15.49
N ASP A 487 -9.01 21.22 -16.09
CA ASP A 487 -8.54 22.52 -16.60
C ASP A 487 -8.32 23.55 -15.47
N GLU A 488 -8.74 23.25 -14.25
CA GLU A 488 -8.58 24.05 -13.04
C GLU A 488 -7.80 23.24 -12.00
N ASP A 489 -6.96 23.90 -11.20
CA ASP A 489 -6.26 23.28 -10.08
C ASP A 489 -7.19 23.15 -8.85
N ILE A 490 -6.73 22.41 -7.83
CA ILE A 490 -7.54 22.12 -6.66
C ILE A 490 -7.84 23.35 -5.79
N ASP A 491 -6.98 24.38 -5.81
CA ASP A 491 -7.23 25.64 -5.10
C ASP A 491 -8.39 26.39 -5.77
N GLN A 492 -8.45 26.40 -7.11
CA GLN A 492 -9.57 26.97 -7.88
C GLN A 492 -10.87 26.17 -7.65
N LEU A 493 -10.78 24.89 -7.32
CA LEU A 493 -11.94 24.08 -6.91
C LEU A 493 -12.38 24.34 -5.47
N GLY A 494 -11.64 25.15 -4.72
CA GLY A 494 -11.98 25.54 -3.35
C GLY A 494 -11.39 24.66 -2.26
N TRP A 495 -10.45 23.78 -2.59
CA TRP A 495 -9.69 23.05 -1.59
C TRP A 495 -8.50 23.87 -1.09
N GLU A 496 -8.43 24.06 0.22
CA GLU A 496 -7.32 24.76 0.86
C GLU A 496 -6.48 23.78 1.69
N GLY A 497 -5.17 23.74 1.44
CA GLY A 497 -4.20 22.93 2.20
C GLY A 497 -3.63 21.76 1.42
N PRO A 498 -2.86 20.88 2.09
CA PRO A 498 -2.20 19.76 1.43
C PRO A 498 -3.24 18.80 0.84
N ALA A 499 -2.95 18.26 -0.33
CA ALA A 499 -3.84 17.40 -1.08
C ALA A 499 -3.14 16.21 -1.74
N TYR A 500 -1.85 15.97 -1.43
CA TYR A 500 -1.17 14.80 -2.00
C TYR A 500 -1.86 13.50 -1.58
N ILE A 501 -2.27 13.38 -0.30
CA ILE A 501 -3.18 12.31 0.15
C ILE A 501 -4.24 12.93 1.04
N THR A 502 -5.50 12.63 0.70
CA THR A 502 -6.66 12.97 1.51
C THR A 502 -7.45 11.69 1.76
N GLY A 503 -7.47 11.23 3.02
CA GLY A 503 -8.19 10.03 3.45
C GLY A 503 -9.47 10.32 4.21
N ALA A 504 -10.21 9.28 4.55
CA ALA A 504 -11.45 9.30 5.32
C ALA A 504 -12.57 10.17 4.73
N SER A 505 -12.54 10.42 3.42
CA SER A 505 -13.53 11.20 2.69
C SER A 505 -14.88 10.48 2.61
N ALA A 506 -15.83 11.08 1.91
CA ALA A 506 -17.15 10.46 1.72
C ALA A 506 -17.07 9.18 0.87
N LYS A 507 -17.87 8.18 1.24
CA LYS A 507 -18.04 6.98 0.42
C LYS A 507 -18.81 7.32 -0.87
N PRO A 508 -18.62 6.57 -1.99
CA PRO A 508 -17.84 5.34 -2.08
C PRO A 508 -16.35 5.52 -2.42
N PHE A 509 -15.83 6.75 -2.54
CA PHE A 509 -14.41 7.02 -2.84
C PHE A 509 -13.80 7.82 -1.69
N ASP A 510 -13.32 7.09 -0.70
CA ASP A 510 -12.87 7.62 0.58
C ASP A 510 -11.45 8.21 0.57
N THR A 511 -10.69 7.94 -0.48
CA THR A 511 -9.31 8.42 -0.61
C THR A 511 -9.09 9.06 -1.97
N TRP A 512 -8.49 10.26 -1.98
CA TRP A 512 -8.12 10.95 -3.21
C TRP A 512 -6.79 11.69 -3.08
N CYS A 513 -6.13 11.93 -4.22
CA CYS A 513 -4.83 12.60 -4.31
C CYS A 513 -4.80 13.61 -5.43
N ASP A 514 -4.22 14.78 -5.17
CA ASP A 514 -3.77 15.70 -6.21
C ASP A 514 -2.42 15.21 -6.77
N MET A 515 -2.42 14.93 -8.07
CA MET A 515 -1.28 14.43 -8.82
C MET A 515 -0.80 15.44 -9.88
N ALA A 516 -0.98 16.75 -9.64
CA ALA A 516 -0.55 17.81 -10.57
C ALA A 516 0.93 17.63 -10.99
N HIS A 517 1.78 17.12 -10.10
CA HIS A 517 3.20 16.95 -10.32
C HIS A 517 3.56 15.90 -11.39
N VAL A 518 2.65 14.99 -11.76
CA VAL A 518 2.90 14.00 -12.83
C VAL A 518 2.47 14.50 -14.22
N VAL A 519 1.64 15.54 -14.31
CA VAL A 519 1.17 16.10 -15.57
C VAL A 519 2.30 16.49 -16.53
N PRO A 520 3.43 17.06 -16.08
CA PRO A 520 4.57 17.36 -16.96
C PRO A 520 5.20 16.13 -17.65
N GLU A 521 5.02 14.93 -17.09
CA GLU A 521 5.52 13.67 -17.68
C GLU A 521 4.54 13.05 -18.70
N GLU A 522 3.39 13.69 -18.94
CA GLU A 522 2.39 13.31 -19.95
C GLU A 522 2.63 14.06 -21.26
N ASN A 523 1.95 13.67 -22.33
CA ASN A 523 2.20 14.21 -23.70
C ASN A 523 1.02 15.01 -24.25
N TRP A 524 0.51 15.94 -23.45
CA TRP A 524 -0.57 16.85 -23.85
C TRP A 524 -0.07 17.98 -24.77
N ARG A 525 -0.85 18.33 -25.77
CA ARG A 525 -0.64 19.59 -26.55
C ARG A 525 -1.02 20.81 -25.71
N LYS A 526 -2.08 20.65 -24.89
CA LYS A 526 -2.54 21.65 -23.93
C LYS A 526 -2.75 20.91 -22.61
N PRO A 527 -1.77 20.94 -21.69
CA PRO A 527 -1.86 20.17 -20.47
C PRO A 527 -3.03 20.62 -19.58
N PRO A 528 -3.61 19.72 -18.79
CA PRO A 528 -4.52 20.07 -17.71
C PRO A 528 -3.76 20.84 -16.62
N ALA A 529 -4.50 21.54 -15.76
CA ALA A 529 -3.93 22.18 -14.58
C ALA A 529 -3.54 21.15 -13.50
N THR A 530 -4.35 20.10 -13.36
CA THR A 530 -4.05 18.98 -12.47
C THR A 530 -4.61 17.65 -12.97
N SER A 531 -4.11 16.56 -12.39
CA SER A 531 -4.72 15.23 -12.40
C SER A 531 -5.08 14.84 -10.97
N VAL A 532 -6.24 14.23 -10.76
CA VAL A 532 -6.68 13.80 -9.43
C VAL A 532 -7.08 12.32 -9.46
N TYR A 533 -6.56 11.55 -8.52
CA TYR A 533 -6.82 10.12 -8.37
C TYR A 533 -7.77 9.87 -7.22
N PHE A 534 -8.72 8.96 -7.43
CA PHE A 534 -9.66 8.48 -6.42
C PHE A 534 -9.60 6.97 -6.33
N CYS A 535 -9.62 6.44 -5.12
CA CYS A 535 -9.71 4.99 -4.92
C CYS A 535 -10.50 4.63 -3.68
N ALA A 536 -10.99 3.39 -3.65
CA ALA A 536 -11.66 2.76 -2.52
C ALA A 536 -11.80 1.25 -2.74
N VAL A 537 -12.30 0.54 -1.73
CA VAL A 537 -12.80 -0.82 -1.91
C VAL A 537 -14.02 -0.84 -2.83
N LEU A 538 -14.19 -1.93 -3.56
CA LEU A 538 -15.39 -2.19 -4.37
C LEU A 538 -16.11 -3.40 -3.76
N PRO A 539 -17.34 -3.26 -3.26
CA PRO A 539 -18.08 -4.37 -2.69
C PRO A 539 -18.21 -5.56 -3.66
N ASP A 540 -17.96 -6.75 -3.15
CA ASP A 540 -18.16 -7.97 -3.93
C ASP A 540 -19.65 -8.20 -4.19
N PRO A 541 -20.03 -8.81 -5.33
CA PRO A 541 -21.41 -9.21 -5.57
C PRO A 541 -21.81 -10.35 -4.61
N ASP A 542 -23.10 -10.44 -4.29
CA ASP A 542 -23.64 -11.50 -3.43
C ASP A 542 -23.35 -12.90 -3.97
N GLU A 543 -23.35 -13.05 -5.30
CA GLU A 543 -23.02 -14.29 -5.98
C GLU A 543 -21.75 -14.11 -6.82
N PRO A 544 -20.74 -14.99 -6.65
CA PRO A 544 -19.53 -14.95 -7.48
C PRO A 544 -19.86 -15.07 -8.97
N PRO A 545 -19.14 -14.35 -9.86
CA PRO A 545 -19.35 -14.52 -11.31
C PRO A 545 -18.95 -15.93 -11.76
N SER A 546 -19.60 -16.42 -12.82
CA SER A 546 -19.16 -17.65 -13.50
C SER A 546 -17.77 -17.40 -14.14
N ASP A 547 -16.92 -18.44 -14.15
CA ASP A 547 -15.60 -18.39 -14.80
C ASP A 547 -15.66 -18.07 -16.30
N ASP A 548 -16.82 -18.30 -16.95
CA ASP A 548 -17.05 -18.02 -18.37
C ASP A 548 -17.67 -16.64 -18.65
N ASP A 549 -17.87 -15.83 -17.61
CA ASP A 549 -18.54 -14.53 -17.71
C ASP A 549 -17.58 -13.42 -18.16
N ARG A 550 -17.23 -13.41 -19.43
CA ARG A 550 -16.30 -12.45 -20.02
C ARG A 550 -16.71 -10.99 -19.88
N ASP A 551 -17.99 -10.72 -19.72
CA ASP A 551 -18.49 -9.35 -19.62
C ASP A 551 -18.51 -8.85 -18.17
N TYR A 552 -18.16 -9.69 -17.20
CA TYR A 552 -18.15 -9.32 -15.78
C TYR A 552 -17.25 -8.12 -15.47
N PRO A 553 -15.97 -8.05 -15.90
CA PRO A 553 -15.14 -6.89 -15.66
C PRO A 553 -15.71 -5.60 -16.24
N ALA A 554 -16.27 -5.66 -17.44
CA ALA A 554 -16.85 -4.50 -18.11
C ALA A 554 -18.11 -3.99 -17.37
N ARG A 555 -18.95 -4.89 -16.87
CA ARG A 555 -20.12 -4.50 -16.05
C ARG A 555 -19.70 -3.85 -14.74
N ARG A 556 -18.67 -4.40 -14.09
CA ARG A 556 -18.13 -3.79 -12.85
C ARG A 556 -17.48 -2.44 -13.11
N ALA A 557 -16.78 -2.27 -14.24
CA ALA A 557 -16.22 -0.98 -14.64
C ALA A 557 -17.33 0.07 -14.90
N GLU A 558 -18.45 -0.30 -15.52
CA GLU A 558 -19.58 0.62 -15.72
C GLU A 558 -20.28 0.98 -14.41
N GLU A 559 -20.31 0.05 -13.44
CA GLU A 559 -20.74 0.36 -12.07
C GLU A 559 -19.82 1.42 -11.42
N VAL A 560 -18.49 1.24 -11.49
CA VAL A 560 -17.51 2.23 -10.98
C VAL A 560 -17.71 3.58 -11.65
N ARG A 561 -17.94 3.60 -12.96
CA ARG A 561 -18.24 4.84 -13.68
C ARG A 561 -19.48 5.53 -13.10
N SER A 562 -20.57 4.79 -12.93
CA SER A 562 -21.80 5.34 -12.39
C SER A 562 -21.64 5.87 -10.96
N LEU A 563 -20.88 5.14 -10.13
CA LEU A 563 -20.52 5.57 -8.77
C LEU A 563 -19.68 6.85 -8.78
N ALA A 564 -18.68 6.97 -9.67
CA ALA A 564 -17.84 8.15 -9.80
C ALA A 564 -18.64 9.38 -10.28
N GLU A 565 -19.51 9.23 -11.28
CA GLU A 565 -20.36 10.31 -11.77
C GLU A 565 -21.30 10.83 -10.66
N ASN A 566 -21.91 9.92 -9.88
CA ASN A 566 -22.77 10.30 -8.74
C ASN A 566 -21.98 10.95 -7.60
N TYR A 567 -20.77 10.43 -7.33
CA TYR A 567 -19.87 10.99 -6.31
C TYR A 567 -19.47 12.41 -6.63
N LEU A 568 -19.09 12.69 -7.88
CA LEU A 568 -18.77 14.05 -8.34
C LEU A 568 -19.97 14.97 -8.28
N ALA A 569 -21.17 14.51 -8.67
CA ALA A 569 -22.38 15.32 -8.66
C ALA A 569 -22.95 15.60 -7.25
N GLY A 570 -22.55 14.83 -6.25
CA GLY A 570 -23.07 14.92 -4.88
C GLY A 570 -22.02 15.21 -3.82
N PRO A 571 -21.37 14.16 -3.25
CA PRO A 571 -20.47 14.29 -2.09
C PRO A 571 -19.30 15.27 -2.28
N MET A 572 -18.79 15.43 -3.50
CA MET A 572 -17.68 16.36 -3.77
C MET A 572 -18.03 17.84 -3.61
N ARG A 573 -19.30 18.20 -3.49
CA ARG A 573 -19.71 19.60 -3.31
C ARG A 573 -19.07 20.26 -2.10
N GLU A 574 -19.00 19.55 -1.01
CA GLU A 574 -18.43 20.05 0.24
C GLU A 574 -16.90 20.09 0.21
N VAL A 575 -16.28 19.22 -0.59
CA VAL A 575 -14.83 19.12 -0.72
C VAL A 575 -14.30 20.11 -1.77
N TRP A 576 -15.01 20.24 -2.89
CA TRP A 576 -14.67 21.13 -4.01
C TRP A 576 -15.82 22.08 -4.37
N PRO A 577 -16.16 23.05 -3.50
CA PRO A 577 -17.30 23.96 -3.76
C PRO A 577 -17.15 24.74 -5.06
N GLY A 578 -15.92 25.09 -5.47
CA GLY A 578 -15.64 25.75 -6.74
C GLY A 578 -15.91 24.89 -7.98
N ALA A 579 -16.03 23.58 -7.84
CA ALA A 579 -16.40 22.69 -8.94
C ALA A 579 -17.89 22.71 -9.28
N PHE A 580 -18.70 23.52 -8.58
CA PHE A 580 -20.15 23.57 -8.76
C PHE A 580 -20.63 24.92 -9.26
N THR A 581 -21.76 24.91 -9.99
CA THR A 581 -22.45 26.12 -10.42
C THR A 581 -23.22 26.75 -9.26
N GLU A 582 -23.70 27.99 -9.43
CA GLU A 582 -24.59 28.63 -8.46
C GLU A 582 -25.90 27.84 -8.24
N THR A 583 -26.34 27.04 -9.22
CA THR A 583 -27.52 26.16 -9.11
C THR A 583 -27.20 24.83 -8.41
N GLY A 584 -25.93 24.57 -8.11
CA GLY A 584 -25.48 23.38 -7.39
C GLY A 584 -25.20 22.17 -8.27
N ASP A 585 -25.04 22.35 -9.58
CA ASP A 585 -24.69 21.29 -10.51
C ASP A 585 -23.16 21.21 -10.67
N PHE A 586 -22.61 19.99 -10.77
CA PHE A 586 -21.18 19.81 -11.05
C PHE A 586 -20.80 20.37 -12.43
N ARG A 587 -19.72 21.10 -12.49
CA ARG A 587 -19.20 21.77 -13.70
C ARG A 587 -18.43 20.78 -14.60
N TRP A 588 -19.13 19.88 -15.27
CA TRP A 588 -18.52 18.85 -16.16
C TRP A 588 -17.57 19.44 -17.22
N SER A 589 -17.65 20.73 -17.50
CA SER A 589 -16.77 21.42 -18.46
C SER A 589 -15.33 21.55 -17.98
N ILE A 590 -15.04 21.40 -16.69
CA ILE A 590 -13.68 21.44 -16.14
C ILE A 590 -12.88 20.16 -16.47
N LEU A 591 -13.56 19.06 -16.85
CA LEU A 591 -12.90 17.83 -17.24
C LEU A 591 -12.14 18.02 -18.57
N LYS A 592 -10.85 17.73 -18.56
CA LYS A 592 -9.97 17.79 -19.73
C LYS A 592 -10.06 16.52 -20.56
N ALA A 593 -10.49 16.63 -21.81
CA ALA A 593 -10.42 15.51 -22.75
C ALA A 593 -9.04 15.41 -23.39
N PRO A 594 -8.50 14.19 -23.63
CA PRO A 594 -7.28 13.99 -24.41
C PRO A 594 -7.36 14.70 -25.76
N ASP A 595 -6.25 15.33 -26.17
CA ASP A 595 -6.21 16.22 -27.34
C ASP A 595 -5.43 15.58 -28.53
N ASP A 596 -5.23 14.29 -28.50
CA ASP A 596 -4.58 13.48 -29.54
C ASP A 596 -5.53 12.99 -30.65
N GLY A 597 -6.82 13.25 -30.51
CA GLY A 597 -7.86 12.83 -31.46
C GLY A 597 -8.59 11.54 -31.09
N THR A 598 -8.25 10.90 -29.99
CA THR A 598 -8.90 9.67 -29.51
C THR A 598 -10.35 9.90 -29.09
N PHE A 599 -10.66 11.08 -28.53
CA PHE A 599 -12.00 11.42 -28.03
C PHE A 599 -12.66 12.56 -28.81
N ASP A 600 -14.00 12.52 -28.87
CA ASP A 600 -14.80 13.63 -29.40
C ASP A 600 -14.75 14.83 -28.45
N GLN A 601 -14.10 15.89 -28.89
CA GLN A 601 -13.96 17.15 -28.14
C GLN A 601 -15.28 17.88 -27.92
N LYS A 602 -16.37 17.48 -28.62
CA LYS A 602 -17.70 18.09 -28.50
C LYS A 602 -18.53 17.50 -27.36
N LEU A 603 -18.05 16.42 -26.71
CA LEU A 603 -18.71 15.87 -25.54
C LEU A 603 -18.90 16.95 -24.48
N SER A 604 -20.12 17.06 -23.95
CA SER A 604 -20.52 18.09 -22.99
C SER A 604 -21.41 17.52 -21.88
N GLY A 605 -21.55 18.27 -20.80
CA GLY A 605 -22.26 17.79 -19.63
C GLY A 605 -21.63 16.51 -19.08
N GLN A 606 -22.40 15.70 -18.38
CA GLN A 606 -21.96 14.43 -17.77
C GLN A 606 -21.31 13.47 -18.79
N ALA A 607 -21.74 13.47 -20.05
CA ALA A 607 -21.13 12.61 -21.09
C ALA A 607 -19.61 12.86 -21.25
N ARG A 608 -19.11 14.04 -20.82
CA ARG A 608 -17.67 14.34 -20.86
C ARG A 608 -16.85 13.46 -19.92
N PHE A 609 -17.46 12.88 -18.89
CA PHE A 609 -16.79 11.91 -18.01
C PHE A 609 -16.22 10.70 -18.79
N ALA A 610 -16.84 10.31 -19.92
CA ALA A 610 -16.33 9.24 -20.78
C ALA A 610 -14.90 9.49 -21.32
N THR A 611 -14.37 10.71 -21.23
CA THR A 611 -13.00 11.06 -21.60
C THR A 611 -11.99 10.86 -20.47
N GLN A 612 -12.44 10.51 -19.27
CA GLN A 612 -11.64 10.28 -18.09
C GLN A 612 -11.23 8.80 -18.00
N TYR A 613 -10.58 8.40 -16.91
CA TYR A 613 -10.19 7.00 -16.69
C TYR A 613 -10.87 6.45 -15.44
N TRP A 614 -11.34 5.22 -15.49
CA TRP A 614 -11.88 4.49 -14.36
C TRP A 614 -11.62 2.98 -14.49
N ARG A 615 -11.53 2.30 -13.37
CA ARG A 615 -11.26 0.86 -13.33
C ARG A 615 -11.92 0.17 -12.14
N ALA A 616 -12.39 -1.05 -12.37
CA ALA A 616 -12.74 -2.02 -11.35
C ALA A 616 -11.64 -3.11 -11.31
N ASN A 617 -10.92 -3.22 -10.22
CA ASN A 617 -9.84 -4.20 -10.04
C ASN A 617 -10.46 -5.49 -9.47
N VAL A 618 -11.11 -6.25 -10.34
CA VAL A 618 -11.90 -7.44 -9.96
C VAL A 618 -11.22 -8.75 -10.31
N ASN A 619 -10.21 -8.76 -11.21
CA ASN A 619 -9.48 -9.97 -11.52
C ASN A 619 -8.92 -10.60 -10.24
N PRO A 620 -8.95 -11.92 -10.12
CA PRO A 620 -8.42 -12.60 -8.93
C PRO A 620 -6.97 -12.19 -8.58
N SER A 621 -6.11 -11.95 -9.58
CA SER A 621 -4.73 -11.49 -9.40
C SER A 621 -4.62 -10.04 -8.92
N ASP A 622 -5.63 -9.19 -9.19
CA ASP A 622 -5.59 -7.75 -8.90
C ASP A 622 -6.17 -7.41 -7.52
N ARG A 623 -6.84 -8.38 -6.89
CA ARG A 623 -7.50 -8.18 -5.60
C ARG A 623 -6.48 -7.94 -4.48
N TYR A 624 -6.78 -6.99 -3.60
CA TYR A 624 -5.97 -6.69 -2.43
C TYR A 624 -6.12 -7.76 -1.36
N VAL A 625 -5.01 -8.18 -0.76
CA VAL A 625 -5.03 -9.07 0.39
C VAL A 625 -5.35 -8.28 1.65
N ILE A 626 -6.31 -8.75 2.44
CA ILE A 626 -6.69 -8.14 3.72
C ILE A 626 -6.19 -8.96 4.90
N HIS A 627 -6.17 -8.33 6.08
CA HIS A 627 -5.70 -8.94 7.32
C HIS A 627 -6.88 -9.13 8.27
N LYS A 628 -7.78 -10.04 7.90
CA LYS A 628 -8.89 -10.41 8.76
C LYS A 628 -8.37 -11.04 10.05
N GLN A 629 -9.00 -10.70 11.18
CA GLN A 629 -8.66 -11.29 12.48
C GLN A 629 -8.68 -12.83 12.43
N GLY A 630 -7.73 -13.44 13.14
CA GLY A 630 -7.58 -14.91 13.23
C GLY A 630 -7.09 -15.60 11.97
N THR A 631 -6.57 -14.86 10.97
CA THR A 631 -6.17 -15.47 9.69
C THR A 631 -4.68 -15.45 9.41
N HIS A 632 -3.89 -14.79 10.23
CA HIS A 632 -2.46 -14.66 10.00
C HIS A 632 -1.74 -16.01 9.90
N HIS A 633 -2.03 -16.93 10.81
CA HIS A 633 -1.37 -18.24 10.89
C HIS A 633 -1.64 -19.17 9.70
N PHE A 634 -2.58 -18.82 8.79
CA PHE A 634 -2.79 -19.55 7.54
C PHE A 634 -1.86 -19.10 6.41
N ARG A 635 -1.11 -18.01 6.57
CA ARG A 635 -0.14 -17.56 5.56
C ARG A 635 1.04 -18.52 5.50
N ILE A 636 1.43 -18.89 4.30
CA ILE A 636 2.62 -19.74 4.05
C ILE A 636 3.82 -18.79 3.87
N SER A 637 4.94 -19.14 4.53
CA SER A 637 6.20 -18.43 4.39
C SER A 637 6.92 -18.83 3.10
N PRO A 638 7.58 -17.91 2.39
CA PRO A 638 8.47 -18.24 1.29
C PRO A 638 9.61 -19.19 1.68
N LEU A 639 9.94 -19.26 2.98
CA LEU A 639 11.01 -20.11 3.54
C LEU A 639 10.56 -21.56 3.80
N ASP A 640 9.25 -21.82 3.79
CA ASP A 640 8.69 -23.13 4.19
C ASP A 640 7.41 -23.42 3.39
N VAL A 641 7.58 -23.93 2.17
CA VAL A 641 6.50 -24.13 1.19
C VAL A 641 6.08 -25.60 1.04
N ASP A 642 6.80 -26.53 1.67
CA ASP A 642 6.60 -28.00 1.63
C ASP A 642 6.78 -28.67 0.24
N TYR A 643 7.40 -28.00 -0.73
CA TYR A 643 7.69 -28.56 -2.06
C TYR A 643 9.16 -28.32 -2.42
N ASP A 644 9.83 -29.37 -2.94
CA ASP A 644 11.27 -29.37 -3.18
C ASP A 644 11.76 -28.29 -4.18
N ASN A 645 10.92 -27.91 -5.14
CA ASN A 645 11.27 -26.99 -6.22
C ASN A 645 10.32 -25.81 -6.39
N LEU A 646 9.56 -25.46 -5.34
CA LEU A 646 8.64 -24.34 -5.34
C LEU A 646 9.03 -23.32 -4.26
N THR A 647 9.00 -22.05 -4.60
CA THR A 647 8.89 -20.97 -3.63
C THR A 647 7.76 -20.03 -4.03
N ILE A 648 7.33 -19.16 -3.12
CA ILE A 648 6.23 -18.21 -3.33
C ILE A 648 6.71 -16.79 -3.03
N ALA A 649 6.14 -15.82 -3.72
CA ALA A 649 6.41 -14.42 -3.43
C ALA A 649 5.14 -13.57 -3.65
N GLY A 650 4.87 -12.66 -2.73
CA GLY A 650 3.74 -11.76 -2.79
C GLY A 650 3.42 -11.16 -1.43
N ASP A 651 2.68 -10.09 -1.42
CA ASP A 651 2.22 -9.38 -0.22
C ASP A 651 1.26 -10.20 0.68
N TRP A 652 0.85 -11.36 0.20
CA TRP A 652 -0.05 -12.29 0.89
C TRP A 652 0.67 -13.38 1.69
N THR A 653 1.99 -13.53 1.53
CA THR A 653 2.79 -14.53 2.23
C THR A 653 3.09 -14.12 3.67
N ASP A 654 3.59 -15.04 4.48
CA ASP A 654 4.20 -14.73 5.76
C ASP A 654 5.60 -14.15 5.51
N SER A 655 5.69 -12.81 5.49
CA SER A 655 6.88 -12.04 5.08
C SER A 655 7.48 -11.17 6.20
N GLY A 656 6.96 -11.28 7.44
CA GLY A 656 7.37 -10.42 8.56
C GLY A 656 6.69 -9.05 8.60
N PHE A 657 6.15 -8.54 7.47
CA PHE A 657 5.33 -7.33 7.49
C PHE A 657 3.84 -7.61 7.25
N HIS A 658 3.51 -8.60 6.44
CA HIS A 658 2.16 -9.12 6.21
C HIS A 658 1.15 -8.07 5.71
N SER A 659 1.57 -7.07 4.95
CA SER A 659 0.68 -6.02 4.46
C SER A 659 0.58 -6.00 2.95
N GLY A 660 -0.60 -5.75 2.42
CA GLY A 660 -0.88 -5.56 1.00
C GLY A 660 -0.22 -4.29 0.45
N CYS A 661 1.10 -4.25 0.36
CA CYS A 661 1.86 -3.11 -0.11
C CYS A 661 3.17 -3.54 -0.80
N VAL A 662 3.85 -2.57 -1.42
CA VAL A 662 5.12 -2.79 -2.13
C VAL A 662 6.18 -3.39 -1.22
N GLU A 663 6.36 -2.85 0.00
CA GLU A 663 7.37 -3.34 0.94
C GLU A 663 7.12 -4.81 1.35
N GLY A 664 5.86 -5.17 1.63
CA GLY A 664 5.50 -6.56 1.93
C GLY A 664 5.81 -7.51 0.78
N ALA A 665 5.53 -7.09 -0.46
CA ALA A 665 5.84 -7.86 -1.66
C ALA A 665 7.35 -7.99 -1.91
N VAL A 666 8.12 -6.91 -1.68
CA VAL A 666 9.58 -6.93 -1.81
C VAL A 666 10.20 -7.82 -0.73
N MET A 667 9.80 -7.68 0.54
CA MET A 667 10.28 -8.55 1.62
C MET A 667 10.02 -10.03 1.31
N SER A 668 8.82 -10.36 0.85
CA SER A 668 8.48 -11.72 0.41
C SER A 668 9.40 -12.22 -0.72
N GLY A 669 9.69 -11.37 -1.70
CA GLY A 669 10.62 -11.70 -2.79
C GLY A 669 12.05 -11.91 -2.31
N LEU A 670 12.53 -11.16 -1.31
CA LEU A 670 13.84 -11.35 -0.69
C LEU A 670 13.92 -12.65 0.10
N LEU A 671 12.84 -13.02 0.83
CA LEU A 671 12.75 -14.31 1.53
C LEU A 671 12.77 -15.47 0.53
N ALA A 672 12.05 -15.37 -0.56
CA ALA A 672 12.05 -16.36 -1.63
C ALA A 672 13.45 -16.51 -2.28
N ALA A 673 14.19 -15.39 -2.45
CA ALA A 673 15.58 -15.43 -2.90
C ALA A 673 16.49 -16.12 -1.89
N HIS A 674 16.33 -15.83 -0.59
CA HIS A 674 17.05 -16.51 0.47
C HIS A 674 16.78 -18.03 0.46
N ALA A 675 15.53 -18.44 0.31
CA ALA A 675 15.15 -19.86 0.26
C ALA A 675 15.86 -20.61 -0.88
N LEU A 676 16.01 -19.98 -2.04
CA LEU A 676 16.65 -20.61 -3.22
C LEU A 676 18.19 -20.54 -3.20
N SER A 677 18.75 -19.46 -2.69
CA SER A 677 20.18 -19.15 -2.88
C SER A 677 20.98 -18.97 -1.58
N GLY A 678 20.31 -18.82 -0.45
CA GLY A 678 20.91 -18.38 0.81
C GLY A 678 21.26 -16.89 0.84
N SER A 679 20.85 -16.11 -0.17
CA SER A 679 21.08 -14.65 -0.29
C SER A 679 19.79 -13.91 -0.69
N PRO A 680 19.53 -12.71 -0.09
CA PRO A 680 20.29 -12.08 0.99
C PRO A 680 20.19 -12.88 2.28
N LYS A 681 21.05 -12.63 3.27
CA LYS A 681 20.85 -13.19 4.60
C LYS A 681 19.60 -12.60 5.24
N LEU A 682 18.94 -13.35 6.12
CA LEU A 682 17.72 -12.87 6.79
C LEU A 682 17.97 -11.58 7.58
N GLU A 683 19.14 -11.45 8.21
CA GLU A 683 19.57 -10.25 8.93
C GLU A 683 19.75 -9.01 8.03
N ASP A 684 19.92 -9.20 6.72
CA ASP A 684 20.07 -8.14 5.73
C ASP A 684 18.71 -7.68 5.17
N ILE A 685 17.64 -8.41 5.45
CA ILE A 685 16.27 -8.01 5.08
C ILE A 685 15.76 -7.03 6.15
N MET A 686 15.74 -5.75 5.81
CA MET A 686 15.41 -4.71 6.77
C MET A 686 14.01 -4.90 7.35
N ALA A 687 13.92 -4.82 8.65
CA ALA A 687 12.68 -4.97 9.43
C ALA A 687 12.00 -6.36 9.32
N TYR A 688 12.70 -7.41 8.88
CA TYR A 688 12.14 -8.76 8.83
C TYR A 688 11.77 -9.28 10.23
N ASP A 689 12.61 -9.03 11.23
CA ASP A 689 12.47 -9.43 12.63
C ASP A 689 11.85 -8.34 13.54
N HIS A 690 11.38 -7.24 12.95
CA HIS A 690 10.73 -6.18 13.71
C HIS A 690 9.30 -6.57 14.08
N PRO A 691 8.81 -6.18 15.28
CA PRO A 691 7.45 -6.42 15.70
C PRO A 691 6.40 -5.76 14.80
#